data_b45894620b1ca71d37fc47bc059ac2cc
#
_entry.id   b45894620b1ca71d37fc47bc059ac2cc
#
_cell.length_a   1.000
_cell.length_b   1.000
_cell.length_c   1.000
_cell.angle_alpha   90.00
_cell.angle_beta   90.00
_cell.angle_gamma   90.00
#
_symmetry.space_group_name_H-M   'P 1'
#
loop_
_entity.id
_entity.type
_entity.pdbx_description
1 polymer ?
#
loop_
_entity_poly.entity_id
_entity_poly.type
_entity_poly.pdbx_seq_one_letter_code
_entity_poly.pdbx_strand_id
1 'polypeptide(L)'
;MFPNWPNLQVSLVSMLLATLPGVGWGQPSSTGQTGLINMPDGRIEPDGVFRLGVSWSDPYLPIWSSISLLPRLELSARYTTILGLPSGLGQGYGDYKDKAFDAKAVLWEERGWWPNVAVGAQDFTGTGLFKANYAVLSKHLGDTDYTVGYGNDRIDGWFGGMRHRFSWNRNLSVVVEYDANRYASDPGAAVTGADNRDGGWNYGLEYRKGWFGVQLSAQDQELGANAYVAVPLMKPEFVPKFDEPDPYPVTEPRADLGQWLADTDSAARLAKALYERNYKNIHLAFDGHTLDARLTNTRISAIGRAVGRAARILLSLGPEDTRVLRITYTAKGMPLLTYTFTDTHKLRRYFDGLISRQQLDSYLQIDYYDPHAPGVQAARDIDISGETEADAGLNDEIQRTDEGHVVSYRFEDTDLSTFQIVPFNLGIFFNDPNGAARFDLFARANYRKQLGRGLFFETSGELTLYENVSDVTQPSNSTLPHVRSDIALYLQAGRFKLPRLLLNQYFQPRKRVYARVSAGLYELMFGGAGGQVLYLPERGHWATDLSVDWLRQRSPDGIFEFRDYDTVTVLGAFHYRLPMGVTATARVGRFLAGDKGVRFELKRRFRSGITVGAWYTRTNGDDITPPGSPGDPYYDKGVFVSIPLGSMLTRDTRARSELWLSPWTRDVGQMVVSPGDLYTTAERRLGLDDPYHSSGSQLGQ
;
A
#
# COMPACT_ATOMS: atom_id res chain seq x y z
N MET A 1 13.69 13.44 -33.67
CA MET A 1 13.34 14.69 -32.98
C MET A 1 12.77 14.28 -31.60
N PHE A 2 13.58 14.36 -30.56
CA PHE A 2 13.17 14.14 -29.19
C PHE A 2 12.72 15.48 -28.60
N PRO A 3 11.58 15.56 -27.94
CA PRO A 3 11.22 16.80 -27.26
C PRO A 3 12.07 16.97 -26.00
N ASN A 4 12.61 18.18 -25.84
CA ASN A 4 13.36 18.65 -24.69
C ASN A 4 12.56 18.43 -23.39
N TRP A 5 13.16 17.71 -22.44
CA TRP A 5 12.75 17.66 -21.07
C TRP A 5 13.56 18.65 -20.25
N PRO A 6 13.05 19.85 -19.96
CA PRO A 6 13.73 20.77 -19.05
C PRO A 6 13.26 20.57 -17.60
N ASN A 7 14.22 20.44 -16.71
CA ASN A 7 14.16 20.82 -15.31
C ASN A 7 13.37 19.95 -14.29
N LEU A 8 13.08 18.68 -14.55
CA LEU A 8 12.47 17.81 -13.54
C LEU A 8 13.46 17.31 -12.46
N GLN A 9 14.75 17.28 -12.75
CA GLN A 9 15.73 16.69 -11.83
C GLN A 9 16.16 17.61 -10.66
N VAL A 10 16.09 18.91 -10.81
CA VAL A 10 16.56 19.86 -9.77
C VAL A 10 15.48 20.19 -8.75
N SER A 11 14.20 20.14 -9.13
CA SER A 11 13.08 20.48 -8.24
C SER A 11 12.74 19.38 -7.22
N LEU A 12 12.96 18.11 -7.54
CA LEU A 12 12.67 16.99 -6.64
C LEU A 12 13.62 16.91 -5.43
N VAL A 13 14.89 17.25 -5.65
CA VAL A 13 15.89 17.22 -4.56
C VAL A 13 15.74 18.42 -3.62
N SER A 14 15.33 19.58 -4.14
CA SER A 14 15.21 20.80 -3.32
C SER A 14 13.94 20.84 -2.45
N MET A 15 12.85 20.18 -2.84
CA MET A 15 11.60 20.12 -2.06
C MET A 15 11.61 19.06 -0.94
N LEU A 16 12.47 18.06 -0.99
CA LEU A 16 12.64 17.05 0.06
C LEU A 16 13.28 17.59 1.36
N LEU A 17 13.76 18.83 1.34
CA LEU A 17 14.42 19.47 2.48
C LEU A 17 13.49 20.28 3.40
N ALA A 18 12.17 20.13 3.28
CA ALA A 18 11.22 20.84 4.15
C ALA A 18 11.34 20.36 5.61
N THR A 19 11.70 21.30 6.45
CA THR A 19 11.90 21.15 7.90
C THR A 19 10.62 20.70 8.62
N LEU A 20 10.64 19.51 9.23
CA LEU A 20 9.68 19.13 10.27
C LEU A 20 10.22 19.60 11.63
N PRO A 21 9.35 20.08 12.53
CA PRO A 21 9.78 20.48 13.88
C PRO A 21 10.32 19.26 14.64
N GLY A 22 11.43 19.48 15.36
CA GLY A 22 12.18 18.44 16.05
C GLY A 22 11.42 17.80 17.21
N VAL A 23 10.85 16.65 16.99
CA VAL A 23 10.55 15.68 18.02
C VAL A 23 11.78 14.78 18.13
N GLY A 24 12.17 14.38 19.35
CA GLY A 24 13.34 13.53 19.59
C GLY A 24 13.22 12.17 18.90
N TRP A 25 13.79 12.08 17.71
CA TRP A 25 13.72 10.91 16.84
C TRP A 25 14.86 9.97 17.24
N GLY A 26 14.54 8.70 17.44
CA GLY A 26 15.55 7.68 17.57
C GLY A 26 16.40 7.59 16.31
N GLN A 27 17.71 7.34 16.47
CA GLN A 27 18.59 7.10 15.32
C GLN A 27 18.74 5.58 15.12
N PRO A 28 18.97 5.09 13.90
CA PRO A 28 19.22 3.68 13.68
C PRO A 28 20.65 3.30 14.05
N SER A 29 20.80 2.16 14.71
CA SER A 29 22.09 1.48 14.86
C SER A 29 22.55 0.90 13.52
N SER A 30 23.73 0.30 13.49
CA SER A 30 24.28 -0.40 12.31
C SER A 30 23.39 -1.54 11.80
N THR A 31 22.49 -2.08 12.64
CA THR A 31 21.52 -3.13 12.27
C THR A 31 20.19 -2.59 11.74
N GLY A 32 19.97 -1.27 11.79
CA GLY A 32 18.72 -0.64 11.39
C GLY A 32 17.67 -0.49 12.48
N GLN A 33 17.76 -1.23 13.59
CA GLN A 33 16.95 -0.96 14.78
C GLN A 33 17.31 0.40 15.37
N THR A 34 16.34 1.07 15.98
CA THR A 34 16.61 2.30 16.73
C THR A 34 17.59 2.00 17.85
N GLY A 35 18.71 2.78 17.92
CA GLY A 35 19.80 2.48 18.82
C GLY A 35 20.88 3.54 18.85
N LEU A 36 22.03 3.19 19.37
CA LEU A 36 23.24 3.99 19.41
C LEU A 36 24.09 3.78 18.14
N ILE A 37 25.25 3.14 18.25
CA ILE A 37 26.11 2.76 17.11
C ILE A 37 25.79 1.30 16.70
N ASN A 38 26.02 0.34 17.61
CA ASN A 38 25.73 -1.08 17.45
C ASN A 38 24.64 -1.57 18.41
N MET A 39 24.49 -0.94 19.55
CA MET A 39 23.58 -1.34 20.60
C MET A 39 22.19 -0.69 20.47
N PRO A 40 21.12 -1.42 20.81
CA PRO A 40 19.77 -0.87 20.82
C PRO A 40 19.59 0.14 21.95
N ASP A 41 18.67 1.09 21.75
CA ASP A 41 18.16 1.96 22.81
C ASP A 41 16.71 1.63 23.18
N GLY A 42 16.16 2.27 24.21
CA GLY A 42 14.80 2.04 24.68
C GLY A 42 13.71 2.73 23.86
N ARG A 43 14.03 3.33 22.72
CA ARG A 43 13.13 4.12 21.90
C ARG A 43 12.85 3.47 20.56
N ILE A 44 11.78 3.92 19.90
CA ILE A 44 11.49 3.64 18.51
C ILE A 44 11.15 4.96 17.80
N GLU A 45 11.19 4.96 16.49
CA GLU A 45 10.69 6.08 15.70
C GLU A 45 9.18 6.29 15.89
N PRO A 46 8.66 7.50 15.64
CA PRO A 46 7.22 7.74 15.62
C PRO A 46 6.48 6.76 14.71
N ASP A 47 5.21 6.54 15.03
CA ASP A 47 4.34 5.61 14.29
C ASP A 47 4.39 5.85 12.77
N GLY A 48 4.61 4.78 12.01
CA GLY A 48 4.65 4.80 10.55
C GLY A 48 5.91 5.42 9.95
N VAL A 49 7.00 5.60 10.69
CA VAL A 49 8.29 5.96 10.06
C VAL A 49 8.94 4.69 9.51
N PHE A 50 9.19 4.71 8.20
CA PHE A 50 9.96 3.70 7.48
C PHE A 50 11.37 4.23 7.21
N ARG A 51 12.40 3.42 7.46
CA ARG A 51 13.80 3.74 7.17
C ARG A 51 14.40 2.67 6.27
N LEU A 52 15.25 3.12 5.38
CA LEU A 52 16.10 2.27 4.52
C LEU A 52 17.52 2.83 4.60
N GLY A 53 18.48 1.98 4.85
CA GLY A 53 19.86 2.40 5.00
C GLY A 53 20.87 1.31 4.68
N VAL A 54 22.12 1.74 4.70
CA VAL A 54 23.31 0.90 4.57
C VAL A 54 24.30 1.29 5.65
N SER A 55 24.90 0.29 6.27
CA SER A 55 25.95 0.49 7.26
C SER A 55 27.20 -0.24 6.81
N TRP A 56 28.32 0.21 7.29
CA TRP A 56 29.62 -0.43 7.07
C TRP A 56 30.46 -0.33 8.33
N SER A 57 31.02 -1.43 8.74
CA SER A 57 32.03 -1.56 9.78
C SER A 57 32.69 -2.92 9.59
N ASP A 58 33.93 -2.95 9.12
CA ASP A 58 34.61 -4.20 8.72
C ASP A 58 34.50 -5.29 9.80
N PRO A 59 34.14 -6.56 9.43
CA PRO A 59 33.87 -7.07 8.10
C PRO A 59 32.38 -7.00 7.66
N TYR A 60 31.53 -6.22 8.32
CA TYR A 60 30.09 -6.24 8.11
C TYR A 60 29.61 -5.09 7.19
N LEU A 61 28.84 -5.46 6.18
CA LEU A 61 28.17 -4.54 5.27
C LEU A 61 26.66 -4.87 5.20
N PRO A 62 25.84 -4.45 6.17
CA PRO A 62 24.40 -4.62 6.12
C PRO A 62 23.71 -3.56 5.27
N ILE A 63 22.80 -4.01 4.40
CA ILE A 63 21.71 -3.21 3.86
C ILE A 63 20.49 -3.53 4.72
N TRP A 64 19.85 -2.51 5.26
CA TRP A 64 18.79 -2.70 6.24
C TRP A 64 17.58 -1.83 5.97
N SER A 65 16.43 -2.27 6.44
CA SER A 65 15.21 -1.47 6.49
C SER A 65 14.57 -1.62 7.87
N SER A 66 13.91 -0.59 8.37
CA SER A 66 13.13 -0.65 9.59
C SER A 66 11.84 0.14 9.47
N ILE A 67 10.84 -0.25 10.25
CA ILE A 67 9.54 0.40 10.26
C ILE A 67 8.96 0.38 11.67
N SER A 68 8.51 1.53 12.17
CA SER A 68 7.62 1.60 13.32
C SER A 68 6.22 1.18 12.85
N LEU A 69 6.00 -0.15 12.84
CA LEU A 69 4.79 -0.75 12.28
C LEU A 69 3.54 -0.42 13.10
N LEU A 70 3.71 -0.22 14.41
CA LEU A 70 2.70 0.25 15.37
C LEU A 70 3.37 1.25 16.33
N PRO A 71 2.61 2.07 17.07
CA PRO A 71 3.20 3.11 17.95
C PRO A 71 4.25 2.62 18.95
N ARG A 72 4.26 1.31 19.26
CA ARG A 72 5.18 0.69 20.21
C ARG A 72 5.90 -0.53 19.67
N LEU A 73 5.85 -0.77 18.36
CA LEU A 73 6.46 -1.92 17.73
C LEU A 73 7.28 -1.50 16.51
N GLU A 74 8.58 -1.72 16.58
CA GLU A 74 9.52 -1.58 15.48
C GLU A 74 9.90 -2.96 14.96
N LEU A 75 9.86 -3.12 13.65
CA LEU A 75 10.39 -4.28 12.94
C LEU A 75 11.53 -3.82 12.04
N SER A 76 12.60 -4.61 11.95
CA SER A 76 13.67 -4.38 11.00
C SER A 76 14.05 -5.67 10.27
N ALA A 77 14.61 -5.49 9.08
CA ALA A 77 15.15 -6.55 8.25
C ALA A 77 16.50 -6.10 7.75
N ARG A 78 17.50 -7.00 7.76
CA ARG A 78 18.82 -6.71 7.25
C ARG A 78 19.34 -7.86 6.39
N TYR A 79 20.15 -7.47 5.42
CA TYR A 79 20.92 -8.36 4.56
C TYR A 79 22.38 -7.97 4.70
N THR A 80 23.11 -8.77 5.49
CA THR A 80 24.49 -8.49 5.88
C THR A 80 25.46 -9.29 5.02
N THR A 81 26.28 -8.61 4.24
CA THR A 81 27.46 -9.24 3.62
C THR A 81 28.60 -9.27 4.63
N ILE A 82 29.18 -10.44 4.83
CA ILE A 82 30.39 -10.63 5.66
C ILE A 82 31.59 -10.64 4.72
N LEU A 83 32.28 -9.51 4.62
CA LEU A 83 33.38 -9.28 3.70
C LEU A 83 34.57 -10.24 4.04
N GLY A 84 35.12 -10.84 3.02
CA GLY A 84 36.23 -11.77 3.17
C GLY A 84 35.87 -13.19 3.66
N LEU A 85 34.59 -13.47 3.94
CA LEU A 85 34.10 -14.80 4.28
C LEU A 85 33.51 -15.48 3.03
N PRO A 86 34.17 -16.49 2.41
CA PRO A 86 33.64 -17.17 1.26
C PRO A 86 32.32 -17.88 1.57
N SER A 87 31.34 -17.78 0.71
CA SER A 87 30.02 -18.40 0.91
C SER A 87 30.01 -19.93 0.80
N GLY A 88 30.97 -20.50 0.10
CA GLY A 88 30.98 -21.92 -0.22
C GLY A 88 29.98 -22.38 -1.29
N LEU A 89 29.18 -21.48 -1.82
CA LEU A 89 28.08 -21.74 -2.77
C LEU A 89 28.46 -21.56 -4.25
N GLY A 90 29.78 -21.38 -4.54
CA GLY A 90 30.31 -21.20 -5.90
C GLY A 90 30.79 -19.77 -6.19
N GLN A 91 31.59 -19.63 -7.27
CA GLN A 91 32.30 -18.37 -7.57
C GLN A 91 31.38 -17.17 -7.83
N GLY A 92 30.14 -17.40 -8.30
CA GLY A 92 29.18 -16.32 -8.59
C GLY A 92 28.48 -15.73 -7.36
N TYR A 93 28.51 -16.43 -6.22
CA TYR A 93 27.85 -15.97 -5.00
C TYR A 93 28.69 -14.94 -4.21
N GLY A 94 30.03 -15.04 -4.29
CA GLY A 94 30.96 -14.17 -3.58
C GLY A 94 30.97 -14.40 -2.07
N ASP A 95 31.10 -13.33 -1.29
CA ASP A 95 31.14 -13.37 0.16
C ASP A 95 29.81 -13.86 0.77
N TYR A 96 29.90 -14.42 1.97
CA TYR A 96 28.75 -14.93 2.71
C TYR A 96 27.75 -13.81 3.05
N LYS A 97 26.46 -14.11 2.94
CA LYS A 97 25.38 -13.15 3.16
C LYS A 97 24.36 -13.69 4.14
N ASP A 98 24.18 -12.96 5.23
CA ASP A 98 23.21 -13.24 6.28
C ASP A 98 21.88 -12.49 6.07
N LYS A 99 20.79 -13.11 6.49
CA LYS A 99 19.45 -12.52 6.49
C LYS A 99 18.88 -12.59 7.89
N ALA A 100 18.56 -11.43 8.44
CA ALA A 100 18.01 -11.34 9.76
C ALA A 100 16.77 -10.45 9.79
N PHE A 101 15.82 -10.85 10.64
CA PHE A 101 14.68 -10.02 11.00
C PHE A 101 14.72 -9.78 12.50
N ASP A 102 14.51 -8.54 12.88
CA ASP A 102 14.55 -8.08 14.26
C ASP A 102 13.22 -7.46 14.66
N ALA A 103 12.89 -7.53 15.95
CA ALA A 103 11.72 -6.90 16.52
C ALA A 103 12.09 -6.19 17.81
N LYS A 104 11.50 -5.01 18.04
CA LYS A 104 11.60 -4.26 19.30
C LYS A 104 10.25 -3.73 19.72
N ALA A 105 9.88 -3.94 20.98
CA ALA A 105 8.63 -3.47 21.57
C ALA A 105 8.89 -2.56 22.76
N VAL A 106 8.27 -1.37 22.76
CA VAL A 106 8.28 -0.45 23.91
C VAL A 106 7.16 -0.88 24.86
N LEU A 107 7.55 -1.34 26.03
CA LEU A 107 6.64 -1.76 27.08
C LEU A 107 6.13 -0.56 27.88
N TRP A 108 7.00 0.41 28.11
CA TRP A 108 6.70 1.61 28.87
C TRP A 108 7.34 2.84 28.22
N GLU A 109 6.55 3.88 28.02
CA GLU A 109 7.04 5.17 27.50
C GLU A 109 7.50 6.08 28.63
N GLU A 110 8.54 6.86 28.36
CA GLU A 110 9.09 7.83 29.30
C GLU A 110 8.04 8.82 29.79
N ARG A 111 7.90 8.93 31.13
CA ARG A 111 7.02 9.90 31.80
C ARG A 111 7.64 10.39 33.11
N GLY A 112 7.88 11.68 33.20
CA GLY A 112 8.49 12.26 34.39
C GLY A 112 9.82 11.56 34.73
N TRP A 113 9.92 10.89 35.87
CA TRP A 113 11.13 10.16 36.29
C TRP A 113 11.28 8.77 35.67
N TRP A 114 10.21 8.19 35.18
CA TRP A 114 10.23 6.85 34.56
C TRP A 114 10.87 6.87 33.16
N PRO A 115 11.86 6.00 32.91
CA PRO A 115 12.47 5.87 31.59
C PRO A 115 11.57 5.18 30.60
N ASN A 116 11.91 5.23 29.31
CA ASN A 116 11.44 4.25 28.35
C ASN A 116 11.96 2.86 28.71
N VAL A 117 11.12 1.85 28.58
CA VAL A 117 11.48 0.44 28.75
C VAL A 117 11.14 -0.31 27.46
N ALA A 118 12.10 -0.93 26.85
CA ALA A 118 11.88 -1.74 25.66
C ALA A 118 12.54 -3.11 25.81
N VAL A 119 11.97 -4.08 25.07
CA VAL A 119 12.54 -5.40 24.88
C VAL A 119 12.66 -5.67 23.39
N GLY A 120 13.63 -6.48 23.00
CA GLY A 120 13.79 -6.82 21.60
C GLY A 120 14.51 -8.13 21.39
N ALA A 121 14.36 -8.63 20.16
CA ALA A 121 15.03 -9.78 19.66
C ALA A 121 15.64 -9.44 18.30
N GLN A 122 16.92 -9.72 18.13
CA GLN A 122 17.65 -9.64 16.87
C GLN A 122 17.71 -11.02 16.26
N ASP A 123 17.61 -11.09 14.92
CA ASP A 123 17.67 -12.33 14.14
C ASP A 123 16.75 -13.44 14.71
N PHE A 124 15.54 -13.04 15.13
CA PHE A 124 14.56 -13.99 15.67
C PHE A 124 13.98 -14.92 14.59
N THR A 125 14.09 -14.52 13.34
CA THR A 125 13.82 -15.34 12.15
C THR A 125 14.78 -14.93 11.03
N GLY A 126 15.32 -15.89 10.33
CA GLY A 126 16.36 -15.71 9.32
C GLY A 126 17.32 -16.87 9.38
N THR A 127 18.62 -16.60 9.44
CA THR A 127 19.65 -17.63 9.58
C THR A 127 19.97 -17.95 11.04
N GLY A 128 19.66 -17.05 11.98
CA GLY A 128 19.95 -17.19 13.41
C GLY A 128 21.42 -16.98 13.78
N LEU A 129 22.24 -16.46 12.87
CA LEU A 129 23.68 -16.30 13.07
C LEU A 129 24.05 -15.13 13.98
N PHE A 130 23.24 -14.09 14.01
CA PHE A 130 23.43 -12.88 14.83
C PHE A 130 22.35 -12.73 15.89
N LYS A 131 21.89 -13.86 16.42
CA LYS A 131 20.81 -13.89 17.40
C LYS A 131 21.20 -13.18 18.69
N ALA A 132 20.31 -12.31 19.18
CA ALA A 132 20.39 -11.69 20.48
C ALA A 132 18.99 -11.34 21.00
N ASN A 133 18.82 -11.41 22.32
CA ASN A 133 17.64 -10.88 23.00
C ASN A 133 18.11 -9.86 24.05
N TYR A 134 17.31 -8.82 24.26
CA TYR A 134 17.72 -7.75 25.18
C TYR A 134 16.53 -7.07 25.86
N ALA A 135 16.82 -6.45 27.00
CA ALA A 135 15.98 -5.47 27.63
C ALA A 135 16.79 -4.17 27.81
N VAL A 136 16.17 -3.02 27.59
CA VAL A 136 16.86 -1.74 27.54
C VAL A 136 16.00 -0.61 28.12
N LEU A 137 16.66 0.28 28.82
CA LEU A 137 16.10 1.51 29.41
C LEU A 137 16.74 2.71 28.73
N SER A 138 15.94 3.74 28.42
CA SER A 138 16.46 5.03 27.94
C SER A 138 15.76 6.19 28.62
N LYS A 139 16.56 7.22 29.00
CA LYS A 139 16.09 8.41 29.70
C LYS A 139 16.63 9.67 29.04
N HIS A 140 15.74 10.62 28.79
CA HIS A 140 16.11 11.96 28.30
C HIS A 140 16.31 12.94 29.45
N LEU A 141 17.47 13.56 29.50
CA LEU A 141 17.81 14.59 30.52
C LEU A 141 18.50 15.76 29.80
N GLY A 142 17.82 16.89 29.73
CA GLY A 142 18.34 18.07 29.01
C GLY A 142 18.48 17.83 27.51
N ASP A 143 19.67 17.95 26.94
CA ASP A 143 19.96 17.66 25.53
C ASP A 143 20.64 16.29 25.36
N THR A 144 20.60 15.44 26.40
CA THR A 144 21.28 14.13 26.41
C THR A 144 20.30 12.98 26.67
N ASP A 145 20.40 11.95 25.85
CA ASP A 145 19.73 10.66 26.04
C ASP A 145 20.72 9.65 26.63
N TYR A 146 20.35 9.04 27.74
CA TYR A 146 21.12 7.99 28.42
C TYR A 146 20.43 6.65 28.20
N THR A 147 21.22 5.62 27.94
CA THR A 147 20.74 4.26 27.66
C THR A 147 21.55 3.26 28.48
N VAL A 148 20.86 2.29 29.08
CA VAL A 148 21.45 1.10 29.71
C VAL A 148 20.58 -0.10 29.42
N GLY A 149 21.22 -1.23 29.07
CA GLY A 149 20.52 -2.46 28.74
C GLY A 149 21.33 -3.69 29.12
N TYR A 150 20.66 -4.82 29.03
CA TYR A 150 21.27 -6.14 29.23
C TYR A 150 20.79 -7.08 28.13
N GLY A 151 21.68 -7.83 27.52
CA GLY A 151 21.38 -8.80 26.48
C GLY A 151 22.02 -10.16 26.71
N ASN A 152 21.60 -11.11 25.89
CA ASN A 152 22.17 -12.46 25.85
C ASN A 152 22.47 -12.87 24.39
N ASP A 153 23.07 -14.00 24.24
CA ASP A 153 23.55 -14.53 22.95
C ASP A 153 24.67 -13.65 22.38
N ARG A 154 24.49 -13.04 21.18
CA ARG A 154 25.49 -12.15 20.59
C ARG A 154 25.77 -10.91 21.43
N ILE A 155 24.73 -10.31 22.04
CA ILE A 155 24.90 -9.27 23.06
C ILE A 155 25.20 -9.97 24.39
N ASP A 156 26.43 -9.87 24.88
CA ASP A 156 26.87 -10.62 26.05
C ASP A 156 26.99 -9.73 27.30
N GLY A 157 25.86 -9.54 27.98
CA GLY A 157 25.82 -8.81 29.25
C GLY A 157 25.35 -7.36 29.16
N TRP A 158 25.94 -6.49 29.98
CA TRP A 158 25.54 -5.09 30.09
C TRP A 158 26.10 -4.25 28.95
N PHE A 159 25.23 -3.40 28.38
CA PHE A 159 25.60 -2.41 27.39
C PHE A 159 24.94 -1.08 27.69
N GLY A 160 25.36 -0.02 27.03
CA GLY A 160 24.75 1.27 27.19
C GLY A 160 25.50 2.41 26.52
N GLY A 161 25.09 3.62 26.82
CA GLY A 161 25.73 4.79 26.25
C GLY A 161 24.93 6.06 26.41
N MET A 162 25.37 7.08 25.73
CA MET A 162 24.68 8.37 25.67
C MET A 162 24.72 8.97 24.28
N ARG A 163 23.68 9.73 23.96
CA ARG A 163 23.60 10.60 22.79
C ARG A 163 23.38 12.01 23.23
N HIS A 164 24.31 12.90 22.94
CA HIS A 164 24.20 14.33 23.24
C HIS A 164 23.96 15.13 21.96
N ARG A 165 22.87 15.91 21.95
CA ARG A 165 22.50 16.78 20.83
C ARG A 165 22.99 18.19 21.10
N PHE A 166 23.71 18.76 20.14
CA PHE A 166 24.24 20.11 20.29
C PHE A 166 23.15 21.17 20.22
N SER A 167 23.11 22.07 21.19
CA SER A 167 22.14 23.17 21.28
C SER A 167 22.27 24.18 20.12
N TRP A 168 23.48 24.38 19.61
CA TRP A 168 23.78 25.29 18.51
C TRP A 168 23.46 24.68 17.12
N ASN A 169 23.39 23.37 17.01
CA ASN A 169 22.95 22.66 15.79
C ASN A 169 22.22 21.37 16.18
N ARG A 170 20.91 21.44 16.28
CA ARG A 170 20.07 20.29 16.69
C ARG A 170 20.03 19.13 15.70
N ASN A 171 20.60 19.29 14.52
CA ASN A 171 20.77 18.20 13.55
C ASN A 171 22.03 17.36 13.84
N LEU A 172 22.91 17.83 14.68
CA LEU A 172 24.19 17.21 15.01
C LEU A 172 24.16 16.62 16.43
N SER A 173 24.64 15.38 16.58
CA SER A 173 24.74 14.70 17.85
C SER A 173 26.08 13.96 17.95
N VAL A 174 26.60 13.85 19.17
CA VAL A 174 27.69 12.93 19.47
C VAL A 174 27.13 11.73 20.24
N VAL A 175 27.64 10.56 19.96
CA VAL A 175 27.25 9.29 20.59
C VAL A 175 28.48 8.65 21.22
N VAL A 176 28.31 8.16 22.45
CA VAL A 176 29.28 7.30 23.13
C VAL A 176 28.53 6.04 23.53
N GLU A 177 29.12 4.89 23.20
CA GLU A 177 28.50 3.59 23.42
C GLU A 177 29.50 2.63 24.05
N TYR A 178 29.03 1.80 24.94
CA TYR A 178 29.70 0.58 25.37
C TYR A 178 29.04 -0.60 24.64
N ASP A 179 29.77 -1.18 23.69
CA ASP A 179 29.35 -2.30 22.85
C ASP A 179 29.63 -3.61 23.55
N ALA A 180 28.61 -4.42 23.77
CA ALA A 180 28.72 -5.73 24.40
C ALA A 180 28.57 -6.90 23.40
N ASN A 181 28.75 -6.67 22.09
CA ASN A 181 28.72 -7.74 21.11
C ASN A 181 29.94 -8.66 21.26
N ARG A 182 29.69 -9.96 21.22
CA ARG A 182 30.72 -10.99 21.21
C ARG A 182 31.12 -11.32 19.77
N TYR A 183 31.97 -10.51 19.16
CA TYR A 183 32.41 -10.65 17.78
C TYR A 183 33.15 -11.97 17.48
N ALA A 184 33.90 -12.48 18.46
CA ALA A 184 34.59 -13.75 18.32
C ALA A 184 33.65 -14.97 18.09
N SER A 185 32.39 -14.83 18.44
CA SER A 185 31.38 -15.87 18.18
C SER A 185 30.67 -15.72 16.83
N ASP A 186 30.94 -14.67 16.09
CA ASP A 186 30.30 -14.43 14.79
C ASP A 186 30.81 -15.43 13.74
N PRO A 187 30.00 -15.79 12.74
CA PRO A 187 30.37 -16.72 11.69
C PRO A 187 31.63 -16.29 10.94
N GLY A 188 32.61 -17.18 10.87
CA GLY A 188 33.86 -16.91 10.18
C GLY A 188 34.76 -15.87 10.84
N ALA A 189 34.56 -15.56 12.12
CA ALA A 189 35.31 -14.54 12.84
C ALA A 189 36.82 -14.70 12.69
N ALA A 190 37.34 -15.92 12.84
CA ALA A 190 38.78 -16.22 12.65
C ALA A 190 39.31 -16.06 11.21
N VAL A 191 38.43 -16.14 10.21
CA VAL A 191 38.78 -15.94 8.79
C VAL A 191 38.77 -14.44 8.42
N THR A 192 37.83 -13.70 8.98
CA THR A 192 37.64 -12.29 8.68
C THR A 192 38.41 -11.36 9.62
N GLY A 193 38.96 -11.89 10.70
CA GLY A 193 39.63 -11.11 11.74
C GLY A 193 38.67 -10.49 12.76
N ALA A 194 37.38 -10.80 12.66
CA ALA A 194 36.38 -10.29 13.63
C ALA A 194 36.61 -10.82 15.06
N ASP A 195 37.33 -11.92 15.21
CA ASP A 195 37.78 -12.48 16.53
C ASP A 195 38.80 -11.61 17.25
N ASN A 196 39.47 -10.71 16.52
CA ASN A 196 40.40 -9.74 17.11
C ASN A 196 39.68 -8.44 17.57
N ARG A 197 38.38 -8.33 17.28
CA ARG A 197 37.57 -7.19 17.64
C ARG A 197 36.96 -7.40 19.02
N ASP A 198 37.38 -6.59 19.96
CA ASP A 198 36.80 -6.57 21.28
C ASP A 198 35.56 -5.64 21.28
N GLY A 199 34.51 -6.02 22.03
CA GLY A 199 33.49 -5.06 22.43
C GLY A 199 34.15 -3.94 23.23
N GLY A 200 33.41 -2.87 23.53
CA GLY A 200 33.96 -1.80 24.34
C GLY A 200 33.42 -0.41 23.95
N TRP A 201 34.27 0.59 24.13
CA TRP A 201 33.84 1.96 23.90
C TRP A 201 33.92 2.36 22.44
N ASN A 202 32.76 2.73 21.89
CA ASN A 202 32.59 3.29 20.55
C ASN A 202 32.22 4.77 20.66
N TYR A 203 32.63 5.56 19.68
CA TYR A 203 32.36 6.98 19.56
C TYR A 203 31.81 7.30 18.19
N GLY A 204 30.72 8.09 18.13
CA GLY A 204 30.08 8.44 16.87
C GLY A 204 29.69 9.89 16.77
N LEU A 205 29.65 10.38 15.54
CA LEU A 205 29.10 11.67 15.16
C LEU A 205 27.92 11.43 14.21
N GLU A 206 26.75 11.95 14.57
CA GLU A 206 25.52 11.79 13.81
C GLU A 206 25.05 13.14 13.25
N TYR A 207 24.61 13.12 12.00
CA TYR A 207 23.93 14.26 11.41
C TYR A 207 22.61 13.81 10.78
N ARG A 208 21.49 14.47 11.17
CA ARG A 208 20.18 14.20 10.58
C ARG A 208 19.49 15.49 10.17
N LYS A 209 19.08 15.58 8.91
CA LYS A 209 18.31 16.72 8.41
C LYS A 209 17.14 16.21 7.55
N GLY A 210 15.90 16.48 8.00
CA GLY A 210 14.70 16.04 7.32
C GLY A 210 14.62 14.51 7.23
N TRP A 211 14.66 13.99 6.03
CA TRP A 211 14.56 12.56 5.75
C TRP A 211 15.92 11.84 5.75
N PHE A 212 17.02 12.54 5.73
CA PHE A 212 18.37 11.97 5.59
C PHE A 212 19.10 11.98 6.92
N GLY A 213 19.79 10.88 7.20
CA GLY A 213 20.71 10.77 8.33
C GLY A 213 21.97 10.04 7.93
N VAL A 214 23.07 10.45 8.57
CA VAL A 214 24.38 9.80 8.47
C VAL A 214 25.00 9.72 9.85
N GLN A 215 25.76 8.67 10.11
CA GLN A 215 26.55 8.46 11.32
C GLN A 215 27.95 7.99 10.88
N LEU A 216 28.98 8.59 11.45
CA LEU A 216 30.36 8.13 11.37
C LEU A 216 30.81 7.71 12.75
N SER A 217 31.50 6.62 12.89
CA SER A 217 31.92 6.08 14.19
C SER A 217 33.32 5.54 14.17
N ALA A 218 33.98 5.62 15.33
CA ALA A 218 35.19 4.90 15.64
C ALA A 218 34.81 3.77 16.61
N GLN A 219 35.09 2.54 16.21
CA GLN A 219 34.66 1.31 16.88
C GLN A 219 35.91 0.44 17.06
N ASP A 220 36.47 0.37 18.29
CA ASP A 220 37.75 -0.23 18.56
C ASP A 220 38.83 0.34 17.62
N GLN A 221 39.40 -0.48 16.74
CA GLN A 221 40.41 -0.06 15.75
C GLN A 221 39.82 0.24 14.37
N GLU A 222 38.48 0.12 14.20
CA GLU A 222 37.80 0.23 12.94
C GLU A 222 36.97 1.51 12.81
N LEU A 223 36.83 2.01 11.59
CA LEU A 223 35.87 3.06 11.28
C LEU A 223 34.54 2.43 10.87
N GLY A 224 33.44 3.05 11.26
CA GLY A 224 32.10 2.67 10.86
C GLY A 224 31.36 3.84 10.23
N ALA A 225 30.44 3.51 9.33
CA ALA A 225 29.53 4.46 8.72
C ALA A 225 28.11 3.89 8.62
N ASN A 226 27.11 4.74 8.80
CA ASN A 226 25.71 4.39 8.59
C ASN A 226 25.02 5.55 7.86
N ALA A 227 24.32 5.27 6.78
CA ALA A 227 23.59 6.27 6.02
C ALA A 227 22.18 5.78 5.71
N TYR A 228 21.16 6.63 5.87
CA TYR A 228 19.78 6.22 5.72
C TYR A 228 18.84 7.33 5.28
N VAL A 229 17.67 6.90 4.80
CA VAL A 229 16.50 7.75 4.53
C VAL A 229 15.35 7.32 5.44
N ALA A 230 14.64 8.29 6.04
CA ALA A 230 13.50 8.06 6.91
C ALA A 230 12.23 8.70 6.32
N VAL A 231 11.25 7.89 5.95
CA VAL A 231 10.01 8.32 5.27
C VAL A 231 8.83 8.24 6.23
N PRO A 232 8.14 9.36 6.55
CA PRO A 232 7.00 9.38 7.47
C PRO A 232 5.72 8.94 6.74
N LEU A 233 5.38 7.66 6.75
CA LEU A 233 4.21 7.09 6.06
C LEU A 233 2.86 7.60 6.59
N MET A 234 2.84 8.22 7.76
CA MET A 234 1.65 8.86 8.32
C MET A 234 1.36 10.23 7.69
N LYS A 235 2.27 10.79 6.90
CA LYS A 235 2.02 12.02 6.15
C LYS A 235 1.09 11.71 4.97
N PRO A 236 -0.10 12.33 4.84
CA PRO A 236 -1.06 12.00 3.79
C PRO A 236 -0.52 12.19 2.37
N GLU A 237 0.33 13.18 2.18
CA GLU A 237 0.96 13.51 0.91
C GLU A 237 2.40 13.97 1.13
N PHE A 238 3.30 13.48 0.27
CA PHE A 238 4.71 13.88 0.30
C PHE A 238 4.95 15.13 -0.55
N VAL A 239 4.17 15.30 -1.61
CA VAL A 239 4.26 16.41 -2.56
C VAL A 239 2.92 17.14 -2.64
N PRO A 240 2.90 18.48 -2.58
CA PRO A 240 1.67 19.28 -2.75
C PRO A 240 1.02 19.08 -4.13
N LYS A 241 -0.30 19.20 -4.20
CA LYS A 241 -1.13 18.99 -5.42
C LYS A 241 -1.35 20.27 -6.21
N PHE A 242 -0.30 20.94 -6.65
CA PHE A 242 -0.44 22.21 -7.36
C PHE A 242 -0.84 22.07 -8.85
N ASP A 243 -0.76 20.87 -9.44
CA ASP A 243 -1.27 20.61 -10.80
C ASP A 243 -2.74 20.14 -10.80
N GLU A 244 -3.41 20.22 -9.67
CA GLU A 244 -4.84 19.93 -9.58
C GLU A 244 -5.66 21.19 -9.93
N PRO A 245 -6.80 21.03 -10.60
CA PRO A 245 -7.71 22.15 -10.80
C PRO A 245 -8.13 22.78 -9.48
N ASP A 246 -8.28 24.10 -9.45
CA ASP A 246 -8.79 24.80 -8.29
C ASP A 246 -10.16 24.25 -7.85
N PRO A 247 -10.49 24.37 -6.55
CA PRO A 247 -11.84 24.06 -6.08
C PRO A 247 -12.89 24.85 -6.87
N TYR A 248 -14.02 24.22 -7.16
CA TYR A 248 -15.08 24.87 -7.92
C TYR A 248 -15.61 26.09 -7.15
N PRO A 249 -15.63 27.30 -7.76
CA PRO A 249 -16.09 28.51 -7.09
C PRO A 249 -17.60 28.47 -6.87
N VAL A 250 -18.07 28.97 -5.74
CA VAL A 250 -19.49 29.06 -5.37
C VAL A 250 -19.96 30.49 -5.64
N THR A 251 -20.11 30.91 -6.90
CA THR A 251 -20.33 32.35 -7.24
C THR A 251 -21.53 32.61 -8.09
N GLU A 252 -22.22 31.60 -8.62
CA GLU A 252 -23.37 31.85 -9.53
C GLU A 252 -24.72 31.76 -8.84
N PRO A 253 -25.70 32.54 -9.34
CA PRO A 253 -27.09 32.36 -8.94
C PRO A 253 -27.54 30.95 -9.28
N ARG A 254 -28.13 30.24 -8.33
CA ARG A 254 -28.57 28.86 -8.49
C ARG A 254 -30.03 28.86 -8.91
N ALA A 255 -30.40 27.91 -9.77
CA ALA A 255 -31.78 27.71 -10.14
C ALA A 255 -32.60 27.24 -8.93
N ASP A 256 -33.77 27.80 -8.73
CA ASP A 256 -34.76 27.28 -7.78
C ASP A 256 -35.38 25.97 -8.31
N LEU A 257 -36.22 25.33 -7.50
CA LEU A 257 -36.91 24.08 -7.87
C LEU A 257 -37.73 24.24 -9.16
N GLY A 258 -38.44 25.36 -9.31
CA GLY A 258 -39.25 25.60 -10.48
C GLY A 258 -38.43 25.69 -11.77
N GLN A 259 -37.33 26.39 -11.71
CA GLN A 259 -36.35 26.50 -12.81
C GLN A 259 -35.71 25.14 -13.13
N TRP A 260 -35.37 24.37 -12.12
CA TRP A 260 -34.82 23.00 -12.32
C TRP A 260 -35.80 22.04 -12.96
N LEU A 261 -37.10 22.18 -12.66
CA LEU A 261 -38.17 21.38 -13.27
C LEU A 261 -38.46 21.80 -14.71
N ALA A 262 -38.30 23.07 -15.00
CA ALA A 262 -38.59 23.66 -16.32
C ALA A 262 -37.44 23.57 -17.32
N ASP A 263 -36.16 23.48 -16.82
CA ASP A 263 -34.95 23.59 -17.62
C ASP A 263 -34.00 22.37 -17.41
N THR A 264 -33.93 21.52 -18.43
CA THR A 264 -32.97 20.39 -18.46
C THR A 264 -31.52 20.85 -18.56
N ASP A 265 -31.25 22.08 -19.02
CA ASP A 265 -29.92 22.62 -19.21
C ASP A 265 -29.18 22.81 -17.88
N SER A 266 -29.88 23.10 -16.80
CA SER A 266 -29.29 23.21 -15.47
C SER A 266 -28.70 21.87 -14.99
N ALA A 267 -29.42 20.79 -15.19
CA ALA A 267 -28.91 19.44 -14.87
C ALA A 267 -27.76 19.04 -15.79
N ALA A 268 -27.83 19.40 -17.09
CA ALA A 268 -26.76 19.13 -18.05
C ALA A 268 -25.49 19.92 -17.71
N ARG A 269 -25.57 21.20 -17.33
CA ARG A 269 -24.42 21.99 -16.85
C ARG A 269 -23.80 21.40 -15.62
N LEU A 270 -24.59 20.96 -14.64
CA LEU A 270 -24.09 20.29 -13.44
C LEU A 270 -23.37 18.97 -13.78
N ALA A 271 -23.98 18.13 -14.62
CA ALA A 271 -23.39 16.87 -15.06
C ALA A 271 -22.09 17.11 -15.85
N LYS A 272 -22.06 18.10 -16.75
CA LYS A 272 -20.87 18.48 -17.52
C LYS A 272 -19.73 18.96 -16.60
N ALA A 273 -20.02 19.80 -15.61
CA ALA A 273 -19.01 20.25 -14.65
C ALA A 273 -18.42 19.09 -13.84
N LEU A 274 -19.22 18.11 -13.45
CA LEU A 274 -18.73 16.88 -12.80
C LEU A 274 -17.88 16.05 -13.77
N TYR A 275 -18.32 15.90 -15.02
CA TYR A 275 -17.62 15.12 -16.05
C TYR A 275 -16.24 15.71 -16.35
N GLU A 276 -16.12 17.01 -16.52
CA GLU A 276 -14.86 17.72 -16.75
C GLU A 276 -13.86 17.57 -15.59
N ARG A 277 -14.37 17.28 -14.38
CA ARG A 277 -13.57 17.03 -13.17
C ARG A 277 -13.33 15.54 -12.90
N ASN A 278 -13.44 14.70 -13.96
CA ASN A 278 -13.16 13.25 -13.94
C ASN A 278 -14.15 12.41 -13.13
N TYR A 279 -15.40 12.89 -13.00
CA TYR A 279 -16.51 12.04 -12.57
C TYR A 279 -17.24 11.49 -13.79
N LYS A 280 -17.60 10.24 -13.74
CA LYS A 280 -18.24 9.50 -14.83
C LYS A 280 -19.45 8.75 -14.31
N ASN A 281 -20.33 8.28 -15.22
CA ASN A 281 -21.57 7.59 -14.87
C ASN A 281 -22.37 8.37 -13.83
N ILE A 282 -22.71 9.60 -14.19
CA ILE A 282 -23.34 10.58 -13.32
C ILE A 282 -24.84 10.30 -13.29
N HIS A 283 -25.38 10.17 -12.10
CA HIS A 283 -26.81 10.07 -11.88
C HIS A 283 -27.20 11.11 -10.83
N LEU A 284 -28.14 11.97 -11.14
CA LEU A 284 -28.62 13.05 -10.28
C LEU A 284 -30.10 12.83 -10.05
N ALA A 285 -30.57 13.00 -8.81
CA ALA A 285 -32.00 13.01 -8.47
C ALA A 285 -32.27 14.14 -7.45
N PHE A 286 -33.37 14.84 -7.61
CA PHE A 286 -33.77 15.92 -6.71
C PHE A 286 -35.23 15.80 -6.35
N ASP A 287 -35.58 15.86 -5.06
CA ASP A 287 -36.93 15.71 -4.52
C ASP A 287 -37.50 17.03 -3.94
N GLY A 288 -36.85 18.16 -4.25
CA GLY A 288 -37.17 19.46 -3.68
C GLY A 288 -36.38 19.82 -2.42
N HIS A 289 -35.76 18.86 -1.76
CA HIS A 289 -34.93 19.05 -0.55
C HIS A 289 -33.62 18.33 -0.59
N THR A 290 -33.58 17.12 -1.14
CA THR A 290 -32.40 16.25 -1.21
C THR A 290 -31.88 16.19 -2.63
N LEU A 291 -30.63 16.61 -2.83
CA LEU A 291 -29.91 16.33 -4.06
C LEU A 291 -29.13 15.05 -3.88
N ASP A 292 -29.51 14.01 -4.61
CA ASP A 292 -28.83 12.72 -4.64
C ASP A 292 -27.94 12.63 -5.89
N ALA A 293 -26.66 12.34 -5.70
CA ALA A 293 -25.72 12.19 -6.80
C ALA A 293 -24.98 10.84 -6.69
N ARG A 294 -25.01 10.05 -7.76
CA ARG A 294 -24.22 8.83 -7.87
C ARG A 294 -23.11 9.05 -8.89
N LEU A 295 -21.86 8.78 -8.49
CA LEU A 295 -20.69 9.18 -9.25
C LEU A 295 -19.61 8.08 -9.25
N THR A 296 -18.93 7.91 -10.39
CA THR A 296 -17.70 7.15 -10.53
C THR A 296 -16.54 8.13 -10.64
N ASN A 297 -15.61 8.09 -9.66
CA ASN A 297 -14.37 8.85 -9.75
C ASN A 297 -13.29 8.02 -10.45
N THR A 298 -12.65 8.59 -11.48
CA THR A 298 -11.64 7.87 -12.27
C THR A 298 -10.20 8.21 -11.89
N ARG A 299 -9.96 9.32 -11.20
CA ARG A 299 -8.62 9.89 -11.01
C ARG A 299 -8.18 10.02 -9.56
N ILE A 300 -9.01 10.57 -8.69
CA ILE A 300 -8.63 10.92 -7.33
C ILE A 300 -8.49 9.64 -6.48
N SER A 301 -7.33 9.45 -5.85
CA SER A 301 -7.02 8.26 -5.05
C SER A 301 -7.71 8.25 -3.68
N ALA A 302 -7.88 9.43 -3.06
CA ALA A 302 -8.54 9.59 -1.77
C ALA A 302 -10.04 9.79 -1.94
N ILE A 303 -10.87 8.86 -1.42
CA ILE A 303 -12.34 8.92 -1.56
C ILE A 303 -12.89 10.20 -0.93
N GLY A 304 -12.43 10.59 0.27
CA GLY A 304 -12.90 11.81 0.93
C GLY A 304 -12.67 13.05 0.08
N ARG A 305 -11.50 13.19 -0.56
CA ARG A 305 -11.23 14.30 -1.49
C ARG A 305 -12.14 14.25 -2.72
N ALA A 306 -12.34 13.05 -3.29
CA ALA A 306 -13.25 12.90 -4.43
C ALA A 306 -14.66 13.32 -4.08
N VAL A 307 -15.19 12.89 -2.93
CA VAL A 307 -16.52 13.30 -2.46
C VAL A 307 -16.58 14.79 -2.16
N GLY A 308 -15.56 15.37 -1.50
CA GLY A 308 -15.51 16.80 -1.18
C GLY A 308 -15.49 17.69 -2.42
N ARG A 309 -14.74 17.32 -3.44
CA ARG A 309 -14.71 18.05 -4.73
C ARG A 309 -16.03 17.93 -5.48
N ALA A 310 -16.65 16.75 -5.50
CA ALA A 310 -17.99 16.58 -6.06
C ALA A 310 -19.01 17.40 -5.29
N ALA A 311 -18.96 17.39 -3.96
CA ALA A 311 -19.87 18.16 -3.11
C ALA A 311 -19.79 19.68 -3.39
N ARG A 312 -18.60 20.24 -3.63
CA ARG A 312 -18.46 21.65 -4.01
C ARG A 312 -19.17 21.97 -5.33
N ILE A 313 -19.04 21.13 -6.34
CA ILE A 313 -19.71 21.30 -7.64
C ILE A 313 -21.22 21.20 -7.46
N LEU A 314 -21.68 20.16 -6.74
CA LEU A 314 -23.12 19.95 -6.48
C LEU A 314 -23.74 21.10 -5.69
N LEU A 315 -23.05 21.66 -4.72
CA LEU A 315 -23.52 22.84 -3.97
C LEU A 315 -23.47 24.10 -4.79
N SER A 316 -22.60 24.24 -5.77
CA SER A 316 -22.44 25.45 -6.57
C SER A 316 -23.46 25.52 -7.71
N LEU A 317 -23.67 24.40 -8.39
CA LEU A 317 -24.53 24.31 -9.57
C LEU A 317 -25.86 23.58 -9.33
N GLY A 318 -26.04 22.96 -8.17
CA GLY A 318 -27.29 22.29 -7.81
C GLY A 318 -28.37 23.24 -7.42
N PRO A 319 -29.63 22.74 -7.26
CA PRO A 319 -30.80 23.58 -6.89
C PRO A 319 -30.56 24.35 -5.59
N GLU A 320 -31.08 25.59 -5.53
CA GLU A 320 -30.93 26.44 -4.36
C GLU A 320 -31.59 25.84 -3.11
N ASP A 321 -32.71 25.17 -3.29
CA ASP A 321 -33.51 24.55 -2.23
C ASP A 321 -32.85 23.31 -1.61
N THR A 322 -31.69 22.88 -2.11
CA THR A 322 -30.97 21.70 -1.58
C THR A 322 -30.60 21.90 -0.12
N ARG A 323 -31.24 21.16 0.79
CA ARG A 323 -30.95 21.14 2.23
C ARG A 323 -30.09 19.93 2.62
N VAL A 324 -30.32 18.78 1.96
CA VAL A 324 -29.61 17.57 2.15
C VAL A 324 -28.85 17.23 0.88
N LEU A 325 -27.58 16.89 1.00
CA LEU A 325 -26.77 16.43 -0.13
C LEU A 325 -26.36 14.99 0.12
N ARG A 326 -26.70 14.10 -0.82
CA ARG A 326 -26.33 12.69 -0.76
C ARG A 326 -25.44 12.35 -1.94
N ILE A 327 -24.25 11.79 -1.68
CA ILE A 327 -23.29 11.41 -2.70
C ILE A 327 -22.95 9.94 -2.58
N THR A 328 -23.33 9.14 -3.57
CA THR A 328 -22.99 7.73 -3.65
C THR A 328 -21.78 7.52 -4.52
N TYR A 329 -20.69 7.08 -3.88
CA TYR A 329 -19.44 6.74 -4.56
C TYR A 329 -19.52 5.36 -5.18
N THR A 330 -19.22 5.24 -6.49
CA THR A 330 -19.23 3.98 -7.21
C THR A 330 -17.81 3.56 -7.65
N ALA A 331 -17.56 2.27 -7.67
CA ALA A 331 -16.34 1.69 -8.23
C ALA A 331 -16.67 0.42 -9.00
N LYS A 332 -16.11 0.28 -10.19
CA LYS A 332 -16.33 -0.87 -11.08
C LYS A 332 -17.82 -1.13 -11.36
N GLY A 333 -18.60 -0.06 -11.53
CA GLY A 333 -20.04 -0.15 -11.73
C GLY A 333 -20.88 -0.49 -10.49
N MET A 334 -20.23 -0.75 -9.35
CA MET A 334 -20.91 -1.08 -8.08
C MET A 334 -20.94 0.13 -7.16
N PRO A 335 -22.10 0.52 -6.64
CA PRO A 335 -22.19 1.54 -5.60
C PRO A 335 -21.61 0.98 -4.29
N LEU A 336 -20.72 1.75 -3.68
CA LEU A 336 -20.01 1.30 -2.49
C LEU A 336 -20.44 2.05 -1.23
N LEU A 337 -20.37 3.37 -1.23
CA LEU A 337 -20.58 4.24 -0.07
C LEU A 337 -21.48 5.38 -0.44
N THR A 338 -22.37 5.73 0.49
CA THR A 338 -23.20 6.93 0.42
C THR A 338 -22.83 7.87 1.54
N TYR A 339 -22.43 9.09 1.17
CA TYR A 339 -22.18 10.22 2.07
C TYR A 339 -23.44 11.08 2.10
N THR A 340 -24.08 11.21 3.24
CA THR A 340 -25.23 12.06 3.45
C THR A 340 -24.84 13.24 4.33
N PHE A 341 -24.85 14.44 3.74
CA PHE A 341 -24.69 15.70 4.44
C PHE A 341 -26.10 16.22 4.77
N THR A 342 -26.49 16.14 6.03
CA THR A 342 -27.84 16.45 6.48
C THR A 342 -28.13 17.96 6.56
N ASP A 343 -27.12 18.80 6.42
CA ASP A 343 -27.19 20.25 6.41
C ASP A 343 -26.15 20.84 5.44
N THR A 344 -26.63 21.27 4.26
CA THR A 344 -25.77 21.86 3.23
C THR A 344 -25.20 23.22 3.62
N HIS A 345 -25.86 23.96 4.50
CA HIS A 345 -25.33 25.23 5.01
C HIS A 345 -24.10 24.99 5.91
N LYS A 346 -24.14 23.96 6.77
CA LYS A 346 -22.96 23.58 7.56
C LYS A 346 -21.83 23.09 6.67
N LEU A 347 -22.14 22.32 5.61
CA LEU A 347 -21.15 21.86 4.65
C LEU A 347 -20.47 23.04 3.91
N ARG A 348 -21.24 24.08 3.51
CA ARG A 348 -20.65 25.30 2.93
C ARG A 348 -19.70 25.99 3.91
N ARG A 349 -20.15 26.21 5.15
CA ARG A 349 -19.28 26.80 6.21
C ARG A 349 -18.02 26.01 6.46
N TYR A 350 -18.06 24.69 6.32
CA TYR A 350 -16.85 23.86 6.41
C TYR A 350 -15.90 24.13 5.24
N PHE A 351 -16.43 24.22 4.01
CA PHE A 351 -15.60 24.52 2.84
C PHE A 351 -15.01 25.94 2.87
N ASP A 352 -15.69 26.87 3.52
CA ASP A 352 -15.23 28.25 3.75
C ASP A 352 -14.25 28.35 4.94
N GLY A 353 -13.96 27.24 5.62
CA GLY A 353 -13.07 27.20 6.77
C GLY A 353 -13.66 27.77 8.07
N LEU A 354 -14.97 28.04 8.11
CA LEU A 354 -15.66 28.64 9.25
C LEU A 354 -16.03 27.66 10.35
N ILE A 355 -16.04 26.37 10.05
CA ILE A 355 -16.22 25.28 11.01
C ILE A 355 -15.19 24.19 10.79
N SER A 356 -14.83 23.50 11.86
CA SER A 356 -13.87 22.39 11.81
C SER A 356 -14.50 21.12 11.27
N ARG A 357 -13.66 20.16 10.88
CA ARG A 357 -14.11 18.82 10.46
C ARG A 357 -14.91 18.12 11.57
N GLN A 358 -14.48 18.21 12.81
CA GLN A 358 -15.17 17.61 13.96
C GLN A 358 -16.60 18.17 14.13
N GLN A 359 -16.79 19.47 13.85
CA GLN A 359 -18.14 20.08 13.87
C GLN A 359 -19.00 19.61 12.71
N LEU A 360 -18.41 19.37 11.52
CA LEU A 360 -19.13 18.83 10.37
C LEU A 360 -19.56 17.37 10.60
N ASP A 361 -18.79 16.57 11.35
CA ASP A 361 -19.07 15.15 11.56
C ASP A 361 -20.45 14.89 12.18
N SER A 362 -21.00 15.84 12.94
CA SER A 362 -22.37 15.77 13.47
C SER A 362 -23.46 15.87 12.38
N TYR A 363 -23.11 16.33 11.18
CA TYR A 363 -23.99 16.51 10.02
C TYR A 363 -23.62 15.61 8.85
N LEU A 364 -22.67 14.67 9.04
CA LEU A 364 -22.22 13.73 8.03
C LEU A 364 -22.52 12.30 8.47
N GLN A 365 -23.31 11.61 7.66
CA GLN A 365 -23.55 10.17 7.78
C GLN A 365 -22.89 9.48 6.59
N ILE A 366 -22.26 8.34 6.84
CA ILE A 366 -21.62 7.54 5.79
C ILE A 366 -22.14 6.12 5.92
N ASP A 367 -22.92 5.70 4.94
CA ASP A 367 -23.63 4.43 4.95
C ASP A 367 -23.32 3.58 3.72
N TYR A 368 -23.73 2.32 3.78
CA TYR A 368 -23.72 1.43 2.64
C TYR A 368 -24.88 1.74 1.71
N TYR A 369 -24.60 1.73 0.41
CA TYR A 369 -25.65 1.88 -0.59
C TYR A 369 -26.69 0.76 -0.50
N ASP A 370 -27.95 1.12 -0.51
CA ASP A 370 -29.09 0.21 -0.59
C ASP A 370 -29.69 0.27 -1.99
N PRO A 371 -29.58 -0.78 -2.81
CA PRO A 371 -30.16 -0.78 -4.15
C PRO A 371 -31.70 -0.78 -4.14
N HIS A 372 -32.31 -1.08 -2.99
CA HIS A 372 -33.76 -1.13 -2.82
C HIS A 372 -34.32 0.08 -2.06
N ALA A 373 -33.44 1.08 -1.77
CA ALA A 373 -33.93 2.31 -1.15
C ALA A 373 -34.94 3.02 -2.07
N PRO A 374 -36.05 3.53 -1.53
CA PRO A 374 -37.01 4.31 -2.34
C PRO A 374 -36.31 5.50 -2.98
N GLY A 375 -36.64 5.82 -4.22
CA GLY A 375 -36.16 7.03 -4.92
C GLY A 375 -35.28 6.80 -6.16
N VAL A 376 -34.98 5.55 -6.54
CA VAL A 376 -34.15 5.24 -7.74
C VAL A 376 -35.03 4.64 -8.84
N GLN A 377 -36.07 5.30 -9.26
CA GLN A 377 -36.88 4.87 -10.40
C GLN A 377 -36.78 5.90 -11.53
N ALA A 378 -36.80 5.43 -12.77
CA ALA A 378 -36.79 6.17 -14.05
C ALA A 378 -35.92 7.46 -14.07
N ALA A 379 -34.79 7.42 -14.74
CA ALA A 379 -33.93 8.58 -14.97
C ALA A 379 -34.02 9.02 -16.43
N ARG A 380 -34.10 10.33 -16.67
CA ARG A 380 -33.95 10.93 -18.01
C ARG A 380 -32.48 10.92 -18.39
N ASP A 381 -32.19 10.47 -19.62
CA ASP A 381 -30.82 10.56 -20.15
C ASP A 381 -30.55 12.01 -20.56
N ILE A 382 -29.36 12.52 -20.17
CA ILE A 382 -28.89 13.87 -20.54
C ILE A 382 -27.68 13.76 -21.43
N ASP A 383 -27.67 14.52 -22.50
CA ASP A 383 -26.51 14.70 -23.35
C ASP A 383 -25.69 15.91 -22.83
N ILE A 384 -24.38 15.69 -22.64
CA ILE A 384 -23.42 16.71 -22.23
C ILE A 384 -22.45 17.08 -23.35
N SER A 385 -22.60 16.51 -24.56
CA SER A 385 -21.69 16.75 -25.70
C SER A 385 -21.82 18.16 -26.27
N GLY A 386 -22.95 18.82 -26.05
CA GLY A 386 -23.22 20.17 -26.52
C GLY A 386 -23.63 20.22 -28.01
N GLU A 387 -23.81 19.09 -28.66
CA GLU A 387 -24.47 18.99 -29.97
C GLU A 387 -25.97 18.87 -29.70
N THR A 388 -26.66 19.95 -29.80
CA THR A 388 -28.13 20.00 -29.74
C THR A 388 -28.69 19.43 -31.04
N GLU A 389 -28.98 18.11 -31.06
CA GLU A 389 -30.02 17.63 -31.98
C GLU A 389 -31.37 18.04 -31.39
N ALA A 390 -31.95 19.08 -31.98
CA ALA A 390 -33.32 19.41 -31.78
C ALA A 390 -34.18 18.27 -32.33
N ASP A 391 -35.09 17.78 -31.52
CA ASP A 391 -36.13 16.79 -31.79
C ASP A 391 -35.86 15.35 -31.33
N ALA A 392 -35.80 15.17 -30.02
CA ALA A 392 -36.31 13.93 -29.44
C ALA A 392 -37.51 14.34 -28.55
N GLY A 393 -38.72 13.98 -28.98
CA GLY A 393 -39.96 14.35 -28.34
C GLY A 393 -39.95 14.07 -26.84
N LEU A 394 -40.07 15.13 -26.07
CA LEU A 394 -40.26 15.10 -24.62
C LEU A 394 -41.64 14.47 -24.33
N ASN A 395 -41.66 13.18 -24.07
CA ASN A 395 -42.77 12.58 -23.36
C ASN A 395 -42.64 12.92 -21.88
N ASP A 396 -43.46 13.87 -21.43
CA ASP A 396 -43.63 14.28 -20.04
C ASP A 396 -44.21 13.15 -19.18
N GLU A 397 -43.40 12.20 -18.76
CA GLU A 397 -43.73 11.37 -17.60
C GLU A 397 -42.95 11.87 -16.37
N ILE A 398 -43.44 12.96 -15.80
CA ILE A 398 -43.18 13.30 -14.41
C ILE A 398 -43.85 12.21 -13.58
N GLN A 399 -43.10 11.24 -13.06
CA GLN A 399 -43.68 10.32 -12.11
C GLN A 399 -43.97 11.07 -10.81
N ARG A 400 -45.23 11.36 -10.61
CA ARG A 400 -45.79 11.82 -9.32
C ARG A 400 -45.82 10.57 -8.44
N THR A 401 -44.94 10.51 -7.44
CA THR A 401 -45.16 9.64 -6.29
C THR A 401 -46.07 10.36 -5.31
N ASP A 402 -46.84 9.65 -4.51
CA ASP A 402 -47.73 10.20 -3.47
C ASP A 402 -47.01 11.07 -2.42
N GLU A 403 -45.68 11.16 -2.46
CA GLU A 403 -44.81 11.88 -1.51
C GLU A 403 -44.08 13.10 -2.10
N GLY A 404 -44.30 13.48 -3.37
CA GLY A 404 -43.65 14.63 -4.00
C GLY A 404 -43.03 14.36 -5.36
N HIS A 405 -42.59 15.42 -6.04
CA HIS A 405 -42.02 15.35 -7.38
C HIS A 405 -40.51 15.00 -7.28
N VAL A 406 -40.10 13.79 -7.69
CA VAL A 406 -38.70 13.44 -7.85
C VAL A 406 -38.28 13.56 -9.32
N VAL A 407 -37.28 14.38 -9.60
CA VAL A 407 -36.71 14.51 -10.93
C VAL A 407 -35.35 13.81 -10.95
N SER A 408 -35.18 12.84 -11.84
CA SER A 408 -33.93 12.07 -11.99
C SER A 408 -33.34 12.28 -13.37
N TYR A 409 -32.01 12.42 -13.42
CA TYR A 409 -31.22 12.59 -14.64
C TYR A 409 -30.08 11.61 -14.64
N ARG A 410 -29.75 11.04 -15.80
CA ARG A 410 -28.67 10.07 -15.95
C ARG A 410 -27.78 10.43 -17.13
N PHE A 411 -26.49 10.46 -16.88
CA PHE A 411 -25.46 10.46 -17.91
C PHE A 411 -24.60 9.21 -17.75
N GLU A 412 -24.66 8.30 -18.69
CA GLU A 412 -23.80 7.11 -18.76
C GLU A 412 -22.75 7.34 -19.84
N ASP A 413 -21.47 7.33 -19.43
CA ASP A 413 -20.37 7.34 -20.36
C ASP A 413 -20.15 5.90 -20.86
N THR A 414 -20.70 5.61 -22.04
CA THR A 414 -20.56 4.29 -22.70
C THR A 414 -19.13 3.99 -23.14
N ASP A 415 -18.27 5.02 -23.15
CA ASP A 415 -16.90 4.94 -23.63
C ASP A 415 -15.87 5.13 -22.50
N LEU A 416 -16.29 4.90 -21.26
CA LEU A 416 -15.42 5.04 -20.10
C LEU A 416 -14.19 4.16 -20.25
N SER A 417 -13.07 4.77 -20.60
CA SER A 417 -11.76 4.16 -20.65
C SER A 417 -10.80 4.82 -19.67
N THR A 418 -9.89 4.05 -19.11
CA THR A 418 -8.83 4.54 -18.26
C THR A 418 -7.50 3.94 -18.70
N PHE A 419 -6.50 4.80 -18.82
CA PHE A 419 -5.13 4.38 -19.10
C PHE A 419 -4.22 4.86 -17.98
N GLN A 420 -3.39 3.96 -17.44
CA GLN A 420 -2.50 4.26 -16.33
C GLN A 420 -1.13 3.64 -16.58
N ILE A 421 -0.09 4.42 -16.39
CA ILE A 421 1.30 3.94 -16.41
C ILE A 421 1.81 3.89 -14.98
N VAL A 422 2.34 2.73 -14.59
CA VAL A 422 3.10 2.53 -13.36
C VAL A 422 4.56 2.37 -13.78
N PRO A 423 5.40 3.38 -13.53
CA PRO A 423 6.75 3.43 -14.11
C PRO A 423 7.69 2.39 -13.51
N PHE A 424 7.43 1.91 -12.31
CA PHE A 424 8.25 0.88 -11.68
C PHE A 424 7.42 -0.02 -10.76
N ASN A 425 7.66 -1.30 -10.87
CA ASN A 425 7.29 -2.35 -9.92
C ASN A 425 8.55 -3.19 -9.71
N LEU A 426 8.72 -3.78 -8.53
CA LEU A 426 9.92 -4.50 -8.18
C LEU A 426 9.59 -5.79 -7.45
N GLY A 427 9.97 -6.91 -8.05
CA GLY A 427 10.03 -8.21 -7.40
C GLY A 427 11.45 -8.49 -6.92
N ILE A 428 11.59 -8.96 -5.70
CA ILE A 428 12.88 -9.39 -5.13
C ILE A 428 12.72 -10.80 -4.62
N PHE A 429 13.62 -11.69 -5.07
CA PHE A 429 13.62 -13.08 -4.69
C PHE A 429 14.96 -13.43 -4.04
N PHE A 430 14.91 -14.10 -2.91
CA PHE A 430 16.09 -14.57 -2.17
C PHE A 430 16.22 -16.08 -2.21
N ASN A 431 17.42 -16.56 -1.91
CA ASN A 431 17.78 -17.99 -1.81
C ASN A 431 17.80 -18.71 -3.15
N ASP A 432 18.15 -18.00 -4.23
CA ASP A 432 18.55 -18.71 -5.45
C ASP A 432 19.91 -19.39 -5.21
N PRO A 433 20.05 -20.67 -5.56
CA PRO A 433 21.33 -21.40 -5.39
C PRO A 433 22.50 -20.80 -6.17
N ASN A 434 22.24 -20.10 -7.27
CA ASN A 434 23.26 -19.50 -8.15
C ASN A 434 23.49 -18.00 -7.90
N GLY A 435 22.78 -17.40 -6.95
CA GLY A 435 22.88 -15.97 -6.67
C GLY A 435 22.13 -15.57 -5.42
N ALA A 436 22.64 -14.55 -4.73
CA ALA A 436 22.11 -14.14 -3.43
C ALA A 436 20.71 -13.54 -3.53
N ALA A 437 20.44 -12.74 -4.56
CA ALA A 437 19.16 -12.10 -4.81
C ALA A 437 18.89 -11.99 -6.31
N ARG A 438 17.62 -12.17 -6.68
CA ARG A 438 17.10 -11.97 -8.03
C ARG A 438 16.13 -10.83 -8.03
N PHE A 439 16.19 -10.01 -9.07
CA PHE A 439 15.39 -8.80 -9.22
C PHE A 439 14.61 -8.85 -10.53
N ASP A 440 13.38 -8.37 -10.48
CA ASP A 440 12.55 -8.10 -11.65
C ASP A 440 11.97 -6.69 -11.50
N LEU A 441 12.57 -5.73 -12.18
CA LEU A 441 12.14 -4.32 -12.23
C LEU A 441 11.46 -4.07 -13.57
N PHE A 442 10.20 -3.68 -13.54
CA PHE A 442 9.41 -3.45 -14.75
C PHE A 442 8.45 -2.26 -14.63
N ALA A 443 8.17 -1.66 -15.79
CA ALA A 443 7.08 -0.71 -15.95
C ALA A 443 5.83 -1.43 -16.42
N ARG A 444 4.64 -0.99 -15.99
CA ARG A 444 3.35 -1.56 -16.37
C ARG A 444 2.41 -0.49 -16.90
N ALA A 445 1.82 -0.74 -18.07
CA ALA A 445 0.72 0.02 -18.61
C ALA A 445 -0.59 -0.76 -18.42
N ASN A 446 -1.60 -0.13 -17.83
CA ASN A 446 -2.91 -0.73 -17.62
C ASN A 446 -3.94 0.03 -18.44
N TYR A 447 -4.74 -0.67 -19.20
CA TYR A 447 -5.90 -0.14 -19.90
C TYR A 447 -7.16 -0.86 -19.43
N ARG A 448 -8.20 -0.08 -19.18
CA ARG A 448 -9.53 -0.59 -18.84
C ARG A 448 -10.57 0.19 -19.62
N LYS A 449 -11.52 -0.53 -20.22
CA LYS A 449 -12.69 0.05 -20.89
C LYS A 449 -13.96 -0.57 -20.31
N GLN A 450 -14.94 0.25 -19.98
CA GLN A 450 -16.28 -0.21 -19.64
C GLN A 450 -17.03 -0.52 -20.92
N LEU A 451 -17.58 -1.74 -21.02
CA LEU A 451 -18.34 -2.21 -22.18
C LEU A 451 -19.86 -2.21 -21.91
N GLY A 452 -20.26 -2.09 -20.64
CA GLY A 452 -21.63 -2.11 -20.19
C GLY A 452 -21.72 -1.97 -18.70
N ARG A 453 -22.92 -2.05 -18.11
CA ARG A 453 -23.09 -1.95 -16.65
C ARG A 453 -22.31 -3.04 -15.93
N GLY A 454 -21.23 -2.65 -15.26
CA GLY A 454 -20.35 -3.56 -14.53
C GLY A 454 -19.49 -4.48 -15.40
N LEU A 455 -19.61 -4.42 -16.74
CA LEU A 455 -18.78 -5.20 -17.67
C LEU A 455 -17.57 -4.37 -18.10
N PHE A 456 -16.37 -4.92 -17.88
CA PHE A 456 -15.11 -4.27 -18.19
C PHE A 456 -14.20 -5.17 -19.01
N PHE A 457 -13.60 -4.59 -20.03
CA PHE A 457 -12.40 -5.12 -20.65
C PHE A 457 -11.19 -4.53 -19.93
N GLU A 458 -10.26 -5.38 -19.49
CA GLU A 458 -9.05 -4.98 -18.81
C GLU A 458 -7.83 -5.63 -19.44
N THR A 459 -6.80 -4.84 -19.76
CA THR A 459 -5.52 -5.37 -20.25
C THR A 459 -4.35 -4.68 -19.61
N SER A 460 -3.22 -5.36 -19.50
CA SER A 460 -1.95 -4.76 -19.07
C SER A 460 -0.78 -5.29 -19.89
N GLY A 461 0.12 -4.37 -20.25
CA GLY A 461 1.43 -4.67 -20.83
C GLY A 461 2.52 -4.34 -19.82
N GLU A 462 3.57 -5.15 -19.80
CA GLU A 462 4.76 -4.94 -18.97
C GLU A 462 6.00 -4.81 -19.85
N LEU A 463 6.85 -3.87 -19.47
CA LEU A 463 8.17 -3.68 -20.05
C LEU A 463 9.21 -3.90 -18.97
N THR A 464 10.01 -4.94 -19.10
CA THR A 464 11.15 -5.22 -18.21
C THR A 464 12.21 -4.14 -18.40
N LEU A 465 12.53 -3.44 -17.32
CA LEU A 465 13.58 -2.41 -17.27
C LEU A 465 14.93 -3.04 -16.91
N TYR A 466 14.92 -3.87 -15.89
CA TYR A 466 16.08 -4.65 -15.43
C TYR A 466 15.59 -5.94 -14.79
N GLU A 467 16.23 -7.05 -15.09
CA GLU A 467 16.01 -8.31 -14.38
C GLU A 467 17.28 -9.17 -14.45
N ASN A 468 17.44 -10.05 -13.48
CA ASN A 468 18.45 -11.10 -13.48
C ASN A 468 17.86 -12.45 -13.05
N VAL A 469 16.55 -12.55 -13.09
CA VAL A 469 15.81 -13.80 -12.82
C VAL A 469 16.06 -14.81 -13.93
N SER A 470 16.19 -14.36 -15.17
CA SER A 470 16.50 -15.20 -16.34
C SER A 470 17.91 -15.79 -16.32
N ASP A 471 18.82 -15.27 -15.49
CA ASP A 471 20.19 -15.81 -15.34
C ASP A 471 20.24 -17.10 -14.51
N VAL A 472 19.10 -17.62 -14.07
CA VAL A 472 19.01 -18.89 -13.34
C VAL A 472 19.34 -20.05 -14.28
N THR A 473 20.34 -20.82 -13.91
CA THR A 473 20.84 -21.95 -14.71
C THR A 473 20.35 -23.31 -14.23
N GLN A 474 19.87 -23.39 -13.00
CA GLN A 474 19.35 -24.65 -12.44
C GLN A 474 17.84 -24.74 -12.66
N PRO A 475 17.33 -25.84 -13.20
CA PRO A 475 15.89 -26.07 -13.27
C PRO A 475 15.29 -26.19 -11.85
N SER A 476 13.99 -25.97 -11.74
CA SER A 476 13.29 -26.23 -10.49
C SER A 476 13.42 -27.71 -10.07
N ASN A 477 13.63 -27.93 -8.79
CA ASN A 477 13.57 -29.27 -8.18
C ASN A 477 12.28 -29.48 -7.39
N SER A 478 11.26 -28.65 -7.60
CA SER A 478 9.95 -28.79 -6.97
C SER A 478 9.33 -30.14 -7.32
N THR A 479 8.69 -30.77 -6.36
CA THR A 479 7.90 -32.01 -6.56
C THR A 479 6.44 -31.72 -6.87
N LEU A 480 6.02 -30.47 -6.75
CA LEU A 480 4.70 -29.96 -7.12
C LEU A 480 4.68 -29.52 -8.58
N PRO A 481 3.49 -29.36 -9.20
CA PRO A 481 3.39 -28.69 -10.48
C PRO A 481 4.07 -27.32 -10.44
N HIS A 482 4.89 -27.01 -11.45
CA HIS A 482 5.72 -25.80 -11.51
C HIS A 482 4.87 -24.54 -11.79
N VAL A 483 4.06 -24.13 -10.83
CA VAL A 483 3.13 -23.00 -10.94
C VAL A 483 3.80 -21.64 -10.76
N ARG A 484 5.01 -21.61 -10.18
CA ARG A 484 5.85 -20.39 -9.98
C ARG A 484 7.33 -20.64 -10.24
N SER A 485 7.83 -21.81 -9.97
CA SER A 485 9.26 -22.11 -10.06
C SER A 485 9.83 -22.01 -11.50
N ASP A 486 8.98 -22.07 -12.51
CA ASP A 486 9.35 -21.87 -13.92
C ASP A 486 9.34 -20.38 -14.36
N ILE A 487 9.20 -19.41 -13.47
CA ILE A 487 9.07 -17.98 -13.83
C ILE A 487 10.23 -17.49 -14.71
N ALA A 488 11.44 -18.01 -14.53
CA ALA A 488 12.61 -17.66 -15.32
C ALA A 488 12.38 -17.86 -16.83
N LEU A 489 11.67 -18.93 -17.24
CA LEU A 489 11.35 -19.21 -18.64
C LEU A 489 10.47 -18.10 -19.26
N TYR A 490 9.53 -17.58 -18.48
CA TYR A 490 8.64 -16.49 -18.94
C TYR A 490 9.37 -15.15 -19.03
N LEU A 491 10.40 -14.94 -18.21
CA LEU A 491 11.23 -13.74 -18.27
C LEU A 491 12.22 -13.80 -19.43
N GLN A 492 12.74 -14.98 -19.76
CA GLN A 492 13.61 -15.24 -20.91
C GLN A 492 12.88 -15.01 -22.25
N ALA A 493 11.56 -15.22 -22.32
CA ALA A 493 10.76 -15.11 -23.54
C ALA A 493 10.75 -13.69 -24.16
N GLY A 494 11.13 -12.65 -23.41
CA GLY A 494 11.27 -11.30 -23.94
C GLY A 494 11.02 -10.20 -22.92
N ARG A 495 11.40 -8.98 -23.28
CA ARG A 495 11.25 -7.81 -22.41
C ARG A 495 9.82 -7.27 -22.36
N PHE A 496 9.03 -7.48 -23.39
CA PHE A 496 7.63 -7.07 -23.44
C PHE A 496 6.72 -8.27 -23.16
N LYS A 497 5.82 -8.10 -22.20
CA LYS A 497 4.92 -9.14 -21.73
C LYS A 497 3.48 -8.65 -21.72
N LEU A 498 2.53 -9.55 -21.98
CA LEU A 498 1.09 -9.32 -21.84
C LEU A 498 0.56 -10.19 -20.69
N PRO A 499 0.71 -9.74 -19.42
CA PRO A 499 0.28 -10.54 -18.29
C PRO A 499 -1.25 -10.63 -18.18
N ARG A 500 -1.99 -9.60 -18.63
CA ARG A 500 -3.44 -9.54 -18.42
C ARG A 500 -4.20 -9.18 -19.69
N LEU A 501 -5.25 -9.95 -19.93
CA LEU A 501 -6.27 -9.68 -20.95
C LEU A 501 -7.59 -10.30 -20.46
N LEU A 502 -8.52 -9.50 -19.95
CA LEU A 502 -9.65 -9.97 -19.16
C LEU A 502 -10.96 -9.32 -19.58
N LEU A 503 -12.02 -10.11 -19.48
CA LEU A 503 -13.38 -9.61 -19.33
C LEU A 503 -13.82 -9.84 -17.87
N ASN A 504 -14.26 -8.79 -17.23
CA ASN A 504 -14.74 -8.80 -15.85
C ASN A 504 -16.16 -8.26 -15.78
N GLN A 505 -17.09 -9.04 -15.24
CA GLN A 505 -18.43 -8.57 -14.89
C GLN A 505 -18.52 -8.42 -13.38
N TYR A 506 -18.79 -7.20 -12.93
CA TYR A 506 -19.03 -6.88 -11.52
C TYR A 506 -20.50 -6.56 -11.32
N PHE A 507 -21.08 -7.02 -10.20
CA PHE A 507 -22.47 -6.73 -9.84
C PHE A 507 -22.70 -6.86 -8.33
N GLN A 508 -23.79 -6.23 -7.88
CA GLN A 508 -24.24 -6.29 -6.50
C GLN A 508 -25.62 -6.98 -6.46
N PRO A 509 -25.69 -8.31 -6.27
CA PRO A 509 -26.93 -9.06 -6.34
C PRO A 509 -27.91 -8.71 -5.19
N ARG A 510 -27.34 -8.32 -4.04
CA ARG A 510 -28.14 -7.92 -2.85
C ARG A 510 -27.35 -6.86 -2.08
N LYS A 511 -28.05 -6.12 -1.22
CA LYS A 511 -27.40 -5.25 -0.23
C LYS A 511 -26.28 -6.05 0.47
N ARG A 512 -25.06 -5.49 0.49
CA ARG A 512 -23.86 -6.08 1.14
C ARG A 512 -23.27 -7.34 0.47
N VAL A 513 -23.82 -7.83 -0.61
CA VAL A 513 -23.27 -8.95 -1.38
C VAL A 513 -22.75 -8.41 -2.71
N TYR A 514 -21.49 -8.63 -2.98
CA TYR A 514 -20.82 -8.23 -4.22
C TYR A 514 -20.34 -9.48 -4.93
N ALA A 515 -20.41 -9.48 -6.24
CA ALA A 515 -19.98 -10.60 -7.04
C ALA A 515 -19.18 -10.14 -8.26
N ARG A 516 -18.29 -11.01 -8.72
CA ARG A 516 -17.49 -10.85 -9.92
C ARG A 516 -17.43 -12.18 -10.65
N VAL A 517 -17.56 -12.11 -11.97
CA VAL A 517 -17.22 -13.21 -12.89
C VAL A 517 -16.15 -12.71 -13.85
N SER A 518 -15.16 -13.53 -14.14
CA SER A 518 -14.02 -13.16 -14.96
C SER A 518 -13.62 -14.27 -15.91
N ALA A 519 -13.12 -13.89 -17.09
CA ALA A 519 -12.54 -14.82 -18.04
C ALA A 519 -11.40 -14.15 -18.83
N GLY A 520 -10.33 -14.90 -19.12
CA GLY A 520 -9.21 -14.46 -19.93
C GLY A 520 -7.84 -14.77 -19.32
N LEU A 521 -6.83 -13.98 -19.68
CA LEU A 521 -5.47 -14.10 -19.15
C LEU A 521 -5.39 -13.35 -17.81
N TYR A 522 -5.22 -14.08 -16.72
CA TYR A 522 -5.22 -13.52 -15.36
C TYR A 522 -3.88 -12.90 -14.99
N GLU A 523 -2.81 -13.57 -15.40
CA GLU A 523 -1.42 -13.20 -15.11
C GLU A 523 -0.46 -13.78 -16.15
N LEU A 524 0.84 -13.55 -15.96
CA LEU A 524 1.86 -14.03 -16.90
C LEU A 524 1.82 -15.55 -17.10
N MET A 525 1.60 -16.32 -16.01
CA MET A 525 1.66 -17.78 -16.04
C MET A 525 0.30 -18.49 -16.15
N PHE A 526 -0.82 -17.80 -15.92
CA PHE A 526 -2.14 -18.43 -15.90
C PHE A 526 -3.21 -17.62 -16.61
N GLY A 527 -4.08 -18.33 -17.30
CA GLY A 527 -5.37 -17.84 -17.81
C GLY A 527 -6.49 -18.79 -17.41
N GLY A 528 -7.74 -18.33 -17.48
CA GLY A 528 -8.89 -19.16 -17.12
C GLY A 528 -10.18 -18.39 -16.97
N ALA A 529 -11.10 -18.97 -16.20
CA ALA A 529 -12.39 -18.36 -15.86
C ALA A 529 -12.76 -18.66 -14.42
N GLY A 530 -13.45 -17.74 -13.78
CA GLY A 530 -13.84 -17.93 -12.38
C GLY A 530 -14.67 -16.78 -11.82
N GLY A 531 -14.89 -16.83 -10.52
CA GLY A 531 -15.71 -15.85 -9.83
C GLY A 531 -15.33 -15.67 -8.37
N GLN A 532 -15.83 -14.57 -7.82
CA GLN A 532 -15.70 -14.26 -6.39
C GLN A 532 -17.02 -13.68 -5.90
N VAL A 533 -17.41 -14.06 -4.69
CA VAL A 533 -18.54 -13.48 -3.97
C VAL A 533 -18.03 -12.97 -2.63
N LEU A 534 -18.31 -11.69 -2.33
CA LEU A 534 -17.93 -11.02 -1.11
C LEU A 534 -19.16 -10.61 -0.33
N TYR A 535 -19.18 -10.91 0.95
CA TYR A 535 -20.17 -10.42 1.92
C TYR A 535 -19.52 -9.41 2.88
N LEU A 536 -20.19 -8.25 3.04
CA LEU A 536 -19.82 -7.19 3.97
C LEU A 536 -20.95 -6.96 4.95
N PRO A 537 -20.83 -7.27 6.25
CA PRO A 537 -21.88 -7.02 7.23
C PRO A 537 -22.12 -5.52 7.44
N GLU A 538 -23.28 -5.14 7.92
CA GLU A 538 -23.66 -3.72 8.14
C GLU A 538 -22.83 -3.05 9.22
N ARG A 539 -22.62 -3.79 10.28
CA ARG A 539 -21.78 -3.38 11.40
C ARG A 539 -20.73 -4.45 11.64
N GLY A 540 -19.55 -4.01 12.01
CA GLY A 540 -18.46 -4.90 12.32
C GLY A 540 -17.22 -4.63 11.47
N HIS A 541 -16.13 -5.17 11.96
CA HIS A 541 -14.80 -4.98 11.40
C HIS A 541 -14.37 -6.19 10.56
N TRP A 542 -15.31 -6.97 10.02
CA TRP A 542 -14.99 -8.18 9.28
C TRP A 542 -15.67 -8.25 7.91
N ALA A 543 -15.15 -9.08 7.06
CA ALA A 543 -15.73 -9.45 5.78
C ALA A 543 -15.37 -10.90 5.47
N THR A 544 -16.14 -11.53 4.60
CA THR A 544 -15.80 -12.87 4.10
C THR A 544 -16.04 -12.96 2.61
N ASP A 545 -15.20 -13.71 1.92
CA ASP A 545 -15.39 -13.99 0.49
C ASP A 545 -15.06 -15.44 0.16
N LEU A 546 -15.57 -15.87 -0.98
CA LEU A 546 -15.27 -17.15 -1.62
C LEU A 546 -14.89 -16.87 -3.08
N SER A 547 -13.73 -17.35 -3.50
CA SER A 547 -13.31 -17.36 -4.89
C SER A 547 -13.16 -18.78 -5.41
N VAL A 548 -13.61 -19.00 -6.66
CA VAL A 548 -13.46 -20.26 -7.40
C VAL A 548 -12.99 -19.91 -8.80
N ASP A 549 -11.81 -20.43 -9.19
CA ASP A 549 -11.22 -20.15 -10.48
C ASP A 549 -10.72 -21.48 -11.11
N TRP A 550 -11.17 -21.78 -12.33
CA TRP A 550 -10.57 -22.77 -13.20
C TRP A 550 -9.47 -22.11 -14.02
N LEU A 551 -8.26 -22.65 -13.95
CA LEU A 551 -7.05 -22.04 -14.47
C LEU A 551 -6.26 -23.05 -15.29
N ARG A 552 -5.69 -22.59 -16.41
CA ARG A 552 -4.76 -23.33 -17.22
C ARG A 552 -3.44 -22.58 -17.32
N GLN A 553 -2.32 -23.29 -17.22
CA GLN A 553 -0.99 -22.72 -17.28
C GLN A 553 -0.68 -22.28 -18.72
N ARG A 554 -0.23 -21.05 -18.89
CA ARG A 554 0.20 -20.49 -20.19
C ARG A 554 1.56 -21.04 -20.56
N SER A 555 1.86 -21.12 -21.87
CA SER A 555 3.23 -21.37 -22.35
C SER A 555 4.06 -20.08 -22.32
N PRO A 556 5.37 -20.14 -22.02
CA PRO A 556 6.28 -19.01 -22.22
C PRO A 556 6.48 -18.70 -23.73
N ASP A 557 6.23 -19.65 -24.63
CA ASP A 557 6.54 -19.55 -26.05
C ASP A 557 5.51 -18.72 -26.85
N GLY A 558 4.29 -18.56 -26.30
CA GLY A 558 3.24 -17.82 -27.00
C GLY A 558 2.20 -17.19 -26.07
N ILE A 559 1.67 -16.02 -26.48
CA ILE A 559 0.72 -15.24 -25.66
C ILE A 559 -0.57 -16.03 -25.37
N PHE A 560 -1.06 -16.81 -26.36
CA PHE A 560 -2.31 -17.57 -26.28
C PHE A 560 -2.08 -19.08 -26.27
N GLU A 561 -0.84 -19.52 -26.05
CA GLU A 561 -0.50 -20.91 -25.92
C GLU A 561 -0.58 -21.36 -24.45
N PHE A 562 -1.00 -22.61 -24.27
CA PHE A 562 -1.20 -23.18 -22.94
C PHE A 562 -0.47 -24.53 -22.84
N ARG A 563 0.05 -24.79 -21.65
CA ARG A 563 0.60 -26.10 -21.26
C ARG A 563 -0.53 -27.06 -20.87
N ASP A 564 -0.19 -28.30 -20.61
CA ASP A 564 -1.18 -29.34 -20.24
C ASP A 564 -1.65 -29.26 -18.78
N TYR A 565 -1.01 -28.39 -17.96
CA TYR A 565 -1.42 -28.24 -16.58
C TYR A 565 -2.63 -27.34 -16.45
N ASP A 566 -3.70 -27.88 -15.86
CA ASP A 566 -4.87 -27.13 -15.42
C ASP A 566 -5.24 -27.45 -13.98
N THR A 567 -5.94 -26.55 -13.32
CA THR A 567 -6.33 -26.68 -11.92
C THR A 567 -7.56 -25.85 -11.60
N VAL A 568 -8.27 -26.25 -10.54
CA VAL A 568 -9.32 -25.43 -9.93
C VAL A 568 -8.86 -24.99 -8.57
N THR A 569 -8.78 -23.69 -8.35
CA THR A 569 -8.55 -23.11 -7.02
C THR A 569 -9.88 -22.78 -6.35
N VAL A 570 -9.95 -23.03 -5.04
CA VAL A 570 -11.13 -22.71 -4.20
C VAL A 570 -10.60 -22.11 -2.92
N LEU A 571 -10.82 -20.83 -2.70
CA LEU A 571 -10.30 -20.12 -1.53
C LEU A 571 -11.43 -19.36 -0.84
N GLY A 572 -11.73 -19.76 0.39
CA GLY A 572 -12.57 -19.00 1.32
C GLY A 572 -11.69 -18.06 2.15
N ALA A 573 -12.05 -16.79 2.25
CA ALA A 573 -11.31 -15.80 3.02
C ALA A 573 -12.15 -15.17 4.13
N PHE A 574 -11.51 -14.94 5.26
CA PHE A 574 -12.03 -14.14 6.35
C PHE A 574 -11.07 -12.97 6.61
N HIS A 575 -11.60 -11.76 6.55
CA HIS A 575 -10.88 -10.52 6.76
C HIS A 575 -11.36 -9.89 8.06
N TYR A 576 -10.42 -9.52 8.91
CA TYR A 576 -10.72 -8.81 10.14
C TYR A 576 -9.93 -7.53 10.24
N ARG A 577 -10.63 -6.46 10.51
CA ARG A 577 -10.05 -5.13 10.61
C ARG A 577 -9.78 -4.78 12.06
N LEU A 578 -8.52 -4.59 12.35
CA LEU A 578 -7.99 -4.13 13.63
C LEU A 578 -7.85 -2.60 13.63
N PRO A 579 -7.73 -1.96 14.79
CA PRO A 579 -7.39 -0.53 14.87
C PRO A 579 -6.12 -0.16 14.09
N MET A 580 -5.89 1.15 13.90
CA MET A 580 -4.69 1.71 13.27
C MET A 580 -4.47 1.29 11.81
N GLY A 581 -5.53 0.97 11.08
CA GLY A 581 -5.44 0.60 9.66
C GLY A 581 -4.86 -0.78 9.41
N VAL A 582 -4.83 -1.65 10.41
CA VAL A 582 -4.37 -3.03 10.29
C VAL A 582 -5.51 -3.93 9.82
N THR A 583 -5.22 -4.82 8.87
CA THR A 583 -6.14 -5.88 8.43
C THR A 583 -5.45 -7.22 8.53
N ALA A 584 -6.07 -8.16 9.23
CA ALA A 584 -5.70 -9.56 9.25
C ALA A 584 -6.61 -10.34 8.31
N THR A 585 -6.03 -11.22 7.49
CA THR A 585 -6.77 -12.09 6.57
C THR A 585 -6.32 -13.52 6.75
N ALA A 586 -7.28 -14.44 6.84
CA ALA A 586 -7.03 -15.87 6.74
C ALA A 586 -7.75 -16.42 5.49
N ARG A 587 -7.01 -17.10 4.61
CA ARG A 587 -7.55 -17.78 3.43
C ARG A 587 -7.33 -19.27 3.56
N VAL A 588 -8.40 -20.03 3.38
CA VAL A 588 -8.40 -21.50 3.51
C VAL A 588 -8.90 -22.10 2.21
N GLY A 589 -8.23 -23.13 1.72
CA GLY A 589 -8.73 -23.86 0.56
C GLY A 589 -7.66 -24.56 -0.26
N ARG A 590 -7.95 -24.71 -1.55
CA ARG A 590 -7.09 -25.35 -2.54
C ARG A 590 -6.34 -24.28 -3.34
N PHE A 591 -5.02 -24.35 -3.30
CA PHE A 591 -4.08 -23.45 -3.94
C PHE A 591 -3.74 -23.88 -5.38
N LEU A 592 -2.87 -23.11 -6.03
CA LEU A 592 -2.59 -23.20 -7.46
C LEU A 592 -1.92 -24.52 -7.89
N ALA A 593 -1.03 -25.06 -7.06
CA ALA A 593 -0.38 -26.37 -7.30
C ALA A 593 -1.28 -27.56 -6.92
N GLY A 594 -2.52 -27.31 -6.51
CA GLY A 594 -3.47 -28.36 -6.08
C GLY A 594 -3.40 -28.70 -4.59
N ASP A 595 -2.39 -28.19 -3.88
CA ASP A 595 -2.21 -28.31 -2.46
C ASP A 595 -3.30 -27.59 -1.67
N LYS A 596 -3.55 -28.02 -0.42
CA LYS A 596 -4.62 -27.49 0.44
C LYS A 596 -4.03 -26.98 1.75
N GLY A 597 -4.52 -25.86 2.23
CA GLY A 597 -3.99 -25.29 3.46
C GLY A 597 -4.57 -23.95 3.82
N VAL A 598 -3.79 -23.17 4.58
CA VAL A 598 -4.16 -21.87 5.12
C VAL A 598 -3.07 -20.86 4.80
N ARG A 599 -3.48 -19.68 4.33
CA ARG A 599 -2.63 -18.49 4.19
C ARG A 599 -3.08 -17.42 5.16
N PHE A 600 -2.18 -16.95 5.96
CA PHE A 600 -2.36 -15.78 6.81
C PHE A 600 -1.68 -14.57 6.17
N GLU A 601 -2.36 -13.44 6.20
CA GLU A 601 -1.85 -12.17 5.74
C GLU A 601 -2.16 -11.09 6.78
N LEU A 602 -1.16 -10.30 7.13
CA LEU A 602 -1.31 -9.13 7.96
C LEU A 602 -0.82 -7.93 7.16
N LYS A 603 -1.65 -6.91 7.00
CA LYS A 603 -1.28 -5.68 6.32
C LYS A 603 -1.69 -4.46 7.13
N ARG A 604 -0.88 -3.41 7.05
CA ARG A 604 -1.21 -2.09 7.58
C ARG A 604 -1.23 -1.05 6.47
N ARG A 605 -2.29 -0.26 6.44
CA ARG A 605 -2.41 0.90 5.57
C ARG A 605 -2.17 2.17 6.36
N PHE A 606 -1.22 2.98 5.93
CA PHE A 606 -0.87 4.26 6.52
C PHE A 606 -1.69 5.41 5.91
N ARG A 607 -1.65 6.61 6.52
CA ARG A 607 -2.38 7.80 6.03
C ARG A 607 -1.96 8.24 4.62
N SER A 608 -0.71 8.03 4.23
CA SER A 608 -0.24 8.22 2.84
C SER A 608 -0.94 7.30 1.82
N GLY A 609 -1.67 6.30 2.30
CA GLY A 609 -2.23 5.23 1.48
C GLY A 609 -1.21 4.14 1.12
N ILE A 610 0.04 4.27 1.53
CA ILE A 610 1.03 3.19 1.46
C ILE A 610 0.56 2.04 2.33
N THR A 611 0.66 0.83 1.80
CA THR A 611 0.29 -0.40 2.51
C THR A 611 1.53 -1.27 2.61
N VAL A 612 1.83 -1.73 3.82
CA VAL A 612 2.88 -2.71 4.09
C VAL A 612 2.23 -3.96 4.63
N GLY A 613 2.61 -5.11 4.15
CA GLY A 613 2.05 -6.38 4.61
C GLY A 613 3.02 -7.54 4.50
N ALA A 614 2.67 -8.61 5.18
CA ALA A 614 3.38 -9.87 5.15
C ALA A 614 2.38 -11.02 5.06
N TRP A 615 2.82 -12.12 4.49
CA TRP A 615 2.05 -13.35 4.42
C TRP A 615 2.87 -14.56 4.83
N TYR A 616 2.15 -15.58 5.28
CA TYR A 616 2.67 -16.90 5.56
C TYR A 616 1.62 -17.94 5.16
N THR A 617 2.02 -18.93 4.36
CA THR A 617 1.12 -19.99 3.87
C THR A 617 1.64 -21.34 4.33
N ARG A 618 0.77 -22.16 4.88
CA ARG A 618 1.04 -23.55 5.25
C ARG A 618 0.03 -24.45 4.57
N THR A 619 0.51 -25.45 3.84
CA THR A 619 -0.32 -26.42 3.13
C THR A 619 0.13 -27.86 3.42
N ASN A 620 -0.58 -28.81 2.86
CA ASN A 620 -0.19 -30.23 2.85
C ASN A 620 0.74 -30.58 1.68
N GLY A 621 1.24 -29.60 0.92
CA GLY A 621 2.19 -29.78 -0.17
C GLY A 621 3.61 -29.92 0.38
N ASP A 622 4.34 -30.93 -0.10
CA ASP A 622 5.74 -31.17 0.23
C ASP A 622 6.63 -30.63 -0.90
N ASP A 623 6.86 -29.32 -0.90
CA ASP A 623 7.78 -28.68 -1.85
C ASP A 623 9.21 -28.77 -1.31
N ILE A 624 10.07 -29.46 -2.07
CA ILE A 624 11.49 -29.67 -1.70
C ILE A 624 12.43 -28.65 -2.32
N THR A 625 11.92 -27.62 -2.99
CA THR A 625 12.77 -26.55 -3.54
C THR A 625 13.69 -25.98 -2.47
N PRO A 626 15.00 -25.84 -2.72
CA PRO A 626 15.94 -25.36 -1.70
C PRO A 626 15.49 -24.04 -1.05
N PRO A 627 15.69 -23.85 0.27
CA PRO A 627 16.42 -24.70 1.19
C PRO A 627 15.61 -25.86 1.83
N GLY A 628 14.36 -26.09 1.41
CA GLY A 628 13.53 -27.16 1.95
C GLY A 628 14.07 -28.57 1.65
N SER A 629 13.63 -29.55 2.42
CA SER A 629 13.88 -30.96 2.23
C SER A 629 12.60 -31.77 2.48
N PRO A 630 12.55 -33.05 2.07
CA PRO A 630 11.34 -33.87 2.30
C PRO A 630 10.90 -33.99 3.75
N GLY A 631 11.85 -33.90 4.69
CA GLY A 631 11.54 -33.94 6.15
C GLY A 631 11.27 -32.56 6.76
N ASP A 632 11.60 -31.49 6.04
CA ASP A 632 11.43 -30.09 6.48
C ASP A 632 11.05 -29.21 5.26
N PRO A 633 9.80 -29.29 4.81
CA PRO A 633 9.34 -28.58 3.63
C PRO A 633 9.34 -27.08 3.87
N TYR A 634 9.66 -26.31 2.84
CA TYR A 634 9.69 -24.87 2.92
C TYR A 634 8.29 -24.28 2.66
N TYR A 635 7.79 -23.48 3.58
CA TYR A 635 6.49 -22.82 3.45
C TYR A 635 6.62 -21.48 2.72
N ASP A 636 5.56 -21.14 1.95
CA ASP A 636 5.48 -19.83 1.26
C ASP A 636 5.30 -18.69 2.25
N LYS A 637 6.12 -17.66 2.11
CA LYS A 637 6.10 -16.46 2.93
C LYS A 637 6.66 -15.28 2.17
N GLY A 638 6.33 -14.08 2.60
CA GLY A 638 6.91 -12.88 2.02
C GLY A 638 6.36 -11.60 2.61
N VAL A 639 6.88 -10.50 2.13
CA VAL A 639 6.43 -9.16 2.47
C VAL A 639 6.13 -8.37 1.20
N PHE A 640 5.23 -7.40 1.29
CA PHE A 640 4.89 -6.53 0.18
C PHE A 640 4.68 -5.09 0.64
N VAL A 641 4.92 -4.18 -0.29
CA VAL A 641 4.65 -2.76 -0.13
C VAL A 641 3.89 -2.27 -1.36
N SER A 642 2.75 -1.64 -1.15
CA SER A 642 1.95 -1.04 -2.21
C SER A 642 1.91 0.47 -2.04
N ILE A 643 2.42 1.20 -3.02
CA ILE A 643 2.68 2.64 -2.96
C ILE A 643 1.72 3.36 -3.91
N PRO A 644 0.77 4.20 -3.42
CA PRO A 644 -0.05 5.02 -4.29
C PRO A 644 0.80 6.15 -4.89
N LEU A 645 0.93 6.18 -6.21
CA LEU A 645 1.72 7.20 -6.90
C LEU A 645 1.13 8.60 -6.70
N GLY A 646 -0.19 8.70 -6.47
CA GLY A 646 -0.84 9.98 -6.14
C GLY A 646 -0.25 10.67 -4.90
N SER A 647 0.29 9.97 -3.91
CA SER A 647 0.93 10.59 -2.74
C SER A 647 2.29 11.25 -3.05
N MET A 648 2.92 10.89 -4.18
CA MET A 648 4.26 11.30 -4.58
C MET A 648 4.27 12.27 -5.77
N LEU A 649 3.14 12.49 -6.42
CA LEU A 649 3.01 13.33 -7.61
C LEU A 649 2.26 14.61 -7.30
N THR A 650 2.52 15.65 -8.07
CA THR A 650 1.83 16.96 -8.02
C THR A 650 0.37 16.89 -8.46
N ARG A 651 -0.01 15.79 -9.10
CA ARG A 651 -1.33 15.47 -9.62
C ARG A 651 -1.86 14.17 -9.03
N ASP A 652 -3.15 14.07 -8.79
CA ASP A 652 -3.78 12.84 -8.33
C ASP A 652 -3.78 11.75 -9.41
N THR A 653 -3.54 10.52 -8.97
CA THR A 653 -3.69 9.31 -9.78
C THR A 653 -4.07 8.13 -8.89
N ARG A 654 -4.81 7.17 -9.44
CA ARG A 654 -5.14 5.91 -8.77
C ARG A 654 -4.10 4.81 -9.01
N ALA A 655 -3.06 5.10 -9.79
CA ALA A 655 -1.96 4.19 -10.04
C ALA A 655 -1.18 3.86 -8.76
N ARG A 656 -0.77 2.61 -8.64
CA ARG A 656 0.01 2.10 -7.50
C ARG A 656 1.20 1.32 -8.02
N SER A 657 2.34 1.53 -7.37
CA SER A 657 3.54 0.73 -7.55
C SER A 657 3.54 -0.40 -6.51
N GLU A 658 3.94 -1.59 -6.93
CA GLU A 658 3.99 -2.77 -6.08
C GLU A 658 5.44 -3.24 -5.95
N LEU A 659 5.85 -3.48 -4.70
CA LEU A 659 7.12 -4.12 -4.36
C LEU A 659 6.80 -5.36 -3.55
N TRP A 660 7.46 -6.47 -3.86
CA TRP A 660 7.36 -7.69 -3.06
C TRP A 660 8.71 -8.35 -2.90
N LEU A 661 8.83 -9.05 -1.80
CA LEU A 661 10.01 -9.75 -1.39
C LEU A 661 9.60 -11.13 -0.90
N SER A 662 10.07 -12.15 -1.55
CA SER A 662 9.75 -13.54 -1.24
C SER A 662 10.98 -14.44 -1.40
N PRO A 663 10.97 -15.65 -0.83
CA PRO A 663 11.96 -16.64 -1.17
C PRO A 663 11.93 -16.96 -2.66
N TRP A 664 13.06 -17.44 -3.18
CA TRP A 664 13.18 -17.90 -4.55
C TRP A 664 12.11 -18.93 -4.85
N THR A 665 11.44 -18.70 -5.91
CA THR A 665 10.32 -19.43 -6.51
C THR A 665 9.82 -20.67 -5.77
N ARG A 666 8.63 -20.60 -5.22
CA ARG A 666 7.94 -21.70 -4.53
C ARG A 666 6.68 -22.07 -5.28
N ASP A 667 6.36 -23.37 -5.31
CA ASP A 667 5.12 -23.86 -5.88
C ASP A 667 4.07 -24.12 -4.80
N VAL A 668 4.51 -24.42 -3.57
CA VAL A 668 3.63 -24.64 -2.42
C VAL A 668 2.90 -23.36 -1.99
N GLY A 669 1.60 -23.45 -1.74
CA GLY A 669 0.81 -22.35 -1.19
C GLY A 669 0.60 -21.15 -2.12
N GLN A 670 0.79 -21.33 -3.41
CA GLN A 670 0.69 -20.24 -4.38
C GLN A 670 -0.74 -19.93 -4.78
N MET A 671 -1.04 -18.66 -4.92
CA MET A 671 -2.33 -18.17 -5.42
C MET A 671 -2.14 -17.56 -6.80
N VAL A 672 -3.18 -17.65 -7.64
CA VAL A 672 -3.26 -16.85 -8.86
C VAL A 672 -3.44 -15.36 -8.51
N VAL A 673 -2.89 -14.49 -9.33
CA VAL A 673 -3.17 -13.05 -9.21
C VAL A 673 -4.65 -12.81 -9.54
N SER A 674 -5.41 -12.34 -8.55
CA SER A 674 -6.84 -12.12 -8.73
C SER A 674 -7.13 -11.19 -9.92
N PRO A 675 -8.06 -11.54 -10.79
CA PRO A 675 -8.44 -10.69 -11.93
C PRO A 675 -9.17 -9.41 -11.49
N GLY A 676 -9.55 -9.30 -10.21
CA GLY A 676 -10.22 -8.11 -9.69
C GLY A 676 -10.81 -8.34 -8.31
N ASP A 677 -9.95 -8.49 -7.31
CA ASP A 677 -10.33 -8.80 -5.93
C ASP A 677 -11.40 -7.84 -5.40
N LEU A 678 -12.52 -8.41 -4.95
CA LEU A 678 -13.66 -7.65 -4.45
C LEU A 678 -13.39 -7.03 -3.08
N TYR A 679 -12.66 -7.74 -2.20
CA TYR A 679 -12.33 -7.20 -0.89
C TYR A 679 -11.44 -5.96 -1.03
N THR A 680 -10.39 -6.01 -1.81
CA THR A 680 -9.53 -4.84 -2.09
C THR A 680 -10.31 -3.67 -2.71
N THR A 681 -11.31 -3.98 -3.55
CA THR A 681 -12.19 -2.94 -4.13
C THR A 681 -13.08 -2.29 -3.07
N ALA A 682 -13.58 -3.07 -2.11
CA ALA A 682 -14.55 -2.68 -1.11
C ALA A 682 -13.95 -2.36 0.27
N GLU A 683 -12.69 -2.71 0.54
CA GLU A 683 -12.07 -2.54 1.88
C GLU A 683 -12.11 -1.11 2.40
N ARG A 684 -12.18 -0.12 1.49
CA ARG A 684 -12.31 1.29 1.83
C ARG A 684 -13.63 1.63 2.54
N ARG A 685 -14.60 0.73 2.53
CA ARG A 685 -15.88 0.85 3.26
C ARG A 685 -15.76 0.42 4.71
N LEU A 686 -14.87 -0.55 4.99
CA LEU A 686 -14.64 -1.03 6.34
C LEU A 686 -13.78 0.00 7.09
N GLY A 687 -14.26 0.51 8.23
CA GLY A 687 -13.51 1.43 9.09
C GLY A 687 -13.66 2.90 8.74
N LEU A 688 -14.86 3.30 8.40
CA LEU A 688 -15.22 4.70 8.26
C LEU A 688 -14.94 5.51 9.54
N ASP A 689 -14.99 4.84 10.69
CA ASP A 689 -14.69 5.42 12.01
C ASP A 689 -13.19 5.44 12.34
N ASP A 690 -12.34 4.85 11.47
CA ASP A 690 -10.91 4.82 11.70
C ASP A 690 -10.26 6.10 11.14
N PRO A 691 -9.62 6.93 11.99
CA PRO A 691 -8.95 8.16 11.56
C PRO A 691 -7.78 7.90 10.57
N TYR A 692 -7.31 6.66 10.47
CA TYR A 692 -6.30 6.25 9.48
C TYR A 692 -6.90 5.97 8.10
N HIS A 693 -8.23 5.92 8.00
CA HIS A 693 -8.90 5.62 6.74
C HIS A 693 -9.07 6.87 5.86
N SER A 694 -8.71 6.76 4.58
CA SER A 694 -8.74 7.89 3.64
C SER A 694 -10.12 8.38 3.24
N SER A 695 -11.19 7.65 3.57
CA SER A 695 -12.57 8.00 3.15
C SER A 695 -13.11 9.25 3.80
N GLY A 696 -12.61 9.62 4.98
CA GLY A 696 -13.03 10.84 5.67
C GLY A 696 -11.96 11.93 5.78
N SER A 697 -10.67 11.60 5.60
CA SER A 697 -9.58 12.45 6.03
C SER A 697 -9.26 13.67 5.14
N GLN A 698 -9.74 13.73 3.90
CA GLN A 698 -9.37 14.78 2.94
C GLN A 698 -10.59 15.44 2.29
N LEU A 699 -11.73 15.46 3.01
CA LEU A 699 -12.99 15.98 2.47
C LEU A 699 -12.92 17.48 2.12
N GLY A 700 -12.12 18.25 2.84
CA GLY A 700 -11.97 19.70 2.63
C GLY A 700 -10.97 20.11 1.55
N GLN A 701 -10.23 19.17 0.98
CA GLN A 701 -9.12 19.44 0.04
C GLN A 701 -9.55 19.43 -1.42
#